data_0c0354d89595ba6c7e67bcfd8a6d29b6
#
_entry.id   0c0354d89595ba6c7e67bcfd8a6d29b6
#
_cell.length_a   1.000
_cell.length_b   1.000
_cell.length_c   1.000
_cell.angle_alpha   90.00
_cell.angle_beta   90.00
_cell.angle_gamma   90.00
#
_symmetry.space_group_name_H-M   'P 1'
#
loop_
_entity.id
_entity.type
_entity.pdbx_description
1 polymer ?
#
loop_
_entity_poly.entity_id
_entity_poly.type
_entity_poly.pdbx_seq_one_letter_code
_entity_poly.pdbx_strand_id
1 'polypeptide(L)'
;MNSQHAHATRYSLLGPVEVLRDGTALDLGPRQRRLLLIRLLIEDGRPVSVEQLCRDLWQGPPPTGAVSSVRAHISRLRSVLDPVRTGRSTLLVNGPAGYSLKVPREALDTTGFEESVARAREAMRHGQLDTAREEIDDSLSLWRGEALGDAAGHDFAVREAARLATARQDAEELRATVLIKQGDVERAIAAAESLTLGAPLRETSWALLMRALYAAGRSVEALRQYERFRAMLASELGLDPGPGMRELHMAILRHDIEVLGESATATAHPPVPPQGGPAPAAVPLVGRDEEITHLAALLRSASAGRTQWAVLSGEPGSGKTRLLDELSMVAEGTGFTVARASGGQALSESHGISLLCPATQILEGLGAAGPADRSGPDADGGQLATLVRELTRRPALCVIDDLDWATPEFHGLLRRLAAVLRDAPVVLVCALRDTEEPAASALLAELARHGATRLHLDPLSATDVAGLLAAAGENASSQAAEALHRQGEGNPFTLGELMKLPPEQRVGPAARVPAAVSSVVHARLAELAPPARRMLTYAAADGADLDIGLLAEVLDMPRDRLLPLVDAAVTARVLVWDADPGERSTGRYRFPELPRQVVLRTLTPSSRQLLHAGLARVLDGRPATDPQRVAGHVRAAGPMAPETSVERVVPPVPEQGR
;
A
#
# COMPACT_ATOMS: atom_id res chain seq x y z
N MET A 1 26.99 -28.24 -49.22
CA MET A 1 26.76 -26.89 -49.76
C MET A 1 25.37 -26.83 -50.31
N ASN A 2 24.40 -26.33 -49.57
CA ASN A 2 23.14 -25.75 -50.03
C ASN A 2 22.54 -25.06 -48.84
N SER A 3 23.02 -23.84 -48.54
CA SER A 3 22.35 -22.92 -47.62
C SER A 3 21.12 -22.39 -48.36
N GLN A 4 20.00 -23.04 -48.16
CA GLN A 4 18.70 -22.43 -48.47
C GLN A 4 18.57 -21.23 -47.52
N HIS A 5 18.62 -20.02 -48.07
CA HIS A 5 18.21 -18.80 -47.41
C HIS A 5 16.73 -18.95 -47.11
N ALA A 6 16.40 -19.36 -45.91
CA ALA A 6 15.01 -19.29 -45.43
C ALA A 6 14.62 -17.82 -45.46
N HIS A 7 13.70 -17.46 -46.37
CA HIS A 7 13.13 -16.13 -46.43
C HIS A 7 12.59 -15.76 -45.06
N ALA A 8 13.21 -14.74 -44.42
CA ALA A 8 12.86 -14.31 -43.08
C ALA A 8 11.50 -13.59 -43.11
N THR A 9 10.43 -14.32 -42.80
CA THR A 9 9.09 -13.74 -42.68
C THR A 9 8.88 -13.30 -41.23
N ARG A 10 8.49 -12.03 -41.03
CA ARG A 10 8.15 -11.45 -39.72
C ARG A 10 6.67 -11.07 -39.69
N TYR A 11 6.04 -11.31 -38.55
CA TYR A 11 4.64 -10.98 -38.28
C TYR A 11 4.58 -9.94 -37.17
N SER A 12 3.90 -8.84 -37.44
CA SER A 12 3.83 -7.70 -36.54
C SER A 12 2.41 -7.51 -36.04
N LEU A 13 2.24 -7.54 -34.72
CA LEU A 13 0.97 -7.39 -33.99
C LEU A 13 0.98 -6.19 -33.04
N LEU A 14 2.15 -5.59 -32.79
CA LEU A 14 2.32 -4.42 -31.93
C LEU A 14 1.98 -3.12 -32.67
N GLY A 15 0.78 -3.08 -33.22
CA GLY A 15 0.23 -2.03 -34.08
C GLY A 15 -0.77 -2.61 -35.06
N PRO A 16 -1.02 -1.93 -36.20
CA PRO A 16 -1.70 -2.52 -37.35
C PRO A 16 -0.98 -3.79 -37.80
N VAL A 17 -1.75 -4.85 -38.13
CA VAL A 17 -1.13 -6.12 -38.53
C VAL A 17 -0.36 -5.97 -39.83
N GLU A 18 0.88 -6.42 -39.83
CA GLU A 18 1.77 -6.40 -40.98
C GLU A 18 2.54 -7.72 -41.06
N VAL A 19 2.82 -8.15 -42.28
CA VAL A 19 3.69 -9.29 -42.56
C VAL A 19 4.79 -8.83 -43.50
N LEU A 20 6.04 -8.94 -43.04
CA LEU A 20 7.22 -8.60 -43.85
C LEU A 20 7.87 -9.90 -44.32
N ARG A 21 8.22 -9.98 -45.60
CA ARG A 21 9.08 -11.03 -46.15
C ARG A 21 10.29 -10.38 -46.80
N ASP A 22 11.48 -10.73 -46.30
CA ASP A 22 12.75 -10.16 -46.75
C ASP A 22 12.71 -8.61 -46.72
N GLY A 23 12.07 -8.04 -45.69
CA GLY A 23 11.91 -6.60 -45.52
C GLY A 23 10.80 -5.95 -46.35
N THR A 24 10.10 -6.70 -47.19
CA THR A 24 8.99 -6.19 -48.03
C THR A 24 7.64 -6.54 -47.42
N ALA A 25 6.77 -5.53 -47.28
CA ALA A 25 5.42 -5.72 -46.75
C ALA A 25 4.52 -6.50 -47.76
N LEU A 26 3.86 -7.51 -47.26
CA LEU A 26 2.91 -8.32 -48.04
C LEU A 26 1.53 -7.67 -48.03
N ASP A 27 0.86 -7.65 -49.19
CA ASP A 27 -0.53 -7.21 -49.26
C ASP A 27 -1.47 -8.27 -48.65
N LEU A 28 -1.92 -8.02 -47.43
CA LEU A 28 -2.87 -8.87 -46.72
C LEU A 28 -4.32 -8.71 -47.21
N GLY A 29 -4.62 -7.62 -47.96
CA GLY A 29 -5.94 -7.33 -48.50
C GLY A 29 -6.94 -6.78 -47.46
N PRO A 30 -8.25 -7.08 -47.61
CA PRO A 30 -9.31 -6.43 -46.86
C PRO A 30 -9.26 -6.77 -45.36
N ARG A 31 -9.88 -5.89 -44.52
CA ARG A 31 -9.90 -5.98 -43.04
C ARG A 31 -10.26 -7.39 -42.54
N GLN A 32 -11.28 -8.03 -43.09
CA GLN A 32 -11.69 -9.38 -42.64
C GLN A 32 -10.57 -10.43 -42.78
N ARG A 33 -9.71 -10.29 -43.79
CA ARG A 33 -8.56 -11.20 -43.95
C ARG A 33 -7.47 -10.89 -42.92
N ARG A 34 -7.26 -9.62 -42.61
CA ARG A 34 -6.34 -9.20 -41.53
C ARG A 34 -6.83 -9.67 -40.15
N LEU A 35 -8.15 -9.53 -39.88
CA LEU A 35 -8.76 -10.08 -38.66
C LEU A 35 -8.57 -11.59 -38.55
N LEU A 36 -8.76 -12.33 -39.63
CA LEU A 36 -8.56 -13.77 -39.66
C LEU A 36 -7.10 -14.14 -39.35
N LEU A 37 -6.14 -13.40 -39.90
CA LEU A 37 -4.74 -13.60 -39.65
C LEU A 37 -4.42 -13.35 -38.18
N ILE A 38 -4.87 -12.22 -37.60
CA ILE A 38 -4.68 -11.87 -36.18
C ILE A 38 -5.27 -12.99 -35.31
N ARG A 39 -6.49 -13.42 -35.59
CA ARG A 39 -7.17 -14.47 -34.81
C ARG A 39 -6.36 -15.77 -34.76
N LEU A 40 -5.76 -16.16 -35.87
CA LEU A 40 -4.95 -17.37 -35.97
C LEU A 40 -3.57 -17.19 -35.30
N LEU A 41 -2.98 -16.00 -35.36
CA LEU A 41 -1.70 -15.69 -34.70
C LEU A 41 -1.82 -15.69 -33.19
N ILE A 42 -2.91 -15.13 -32.63
CA ILE A 42 -3.17 -15.12 -31.18
C ILE A 42 -3.28 -16.54 -30.62
N GLU A 43 -3.76 -17.50 -31.40
CA GLU A 43 -3.90 -18.90 -30.95
C GLU A 43 -2.60 -19.71 -30.93
N ASP A 44 -1.49 -19.15 -31.36
CA ASP A 44 -0.17 -19.76 -31.29
C ASP A 44 -0.16 -21.24 -31.78
N GLY A 45 -0.67 -21.45 -33.01
CA GLY A 45 -0.70 -22.76 -33.63
C GLY A 45 -1.84 -23.69 -33.20
N ARG A 46 -2.68 -23.30 -32.23
CA ARG A 46 -3.88 -24.06 -31.88
C ARG A 46 -4.92 -23.95 -32.97
N PRO A 47 -5.70 -25.02 -33.24
CA PRO A 47 -6.74 -24.98 -34.26
C PRO A 47 -7.96 -24.19 -33.79
N VAL A 48 -8.52 -23.38 -34.70
CA VAL A 48 -9.78 -22.64 -34.50
C VAL A 48 -10.81 -23.20 -35.44
N SER A 49 -11.99 -23.56 -34.93
CA SER A 49 -13.06 -24.11 -35.77
C SER A 49 -13.63 -23.06 -36.74
N VAL A 50 -14.19 -23.53 -37.86
CA VAL A 50 -14.77 -22.61 -38.85
C VAL A 50 -15.92 -21.81 -38.26
N GLU A 51 -16.73 -22.44 -37.40
CA GLU A 51 -17.85 -21.81 -36.71
C GLU A 51 -17.37 -20.70 -35.79
N GLN A 52 -16.26 -20.94 -35.07
CA GLN A 52 -15.66 -19.93 -34.22
C GLN A 52 -15.10 -18.75 -35.04
N LEU A 53 -14.40 -19.05 -36.15
CA LEU A 53 -13.90 -18.01 -37.05
C LEU A 53 -15.04 -17.17 -37.64
N CYS A 54 -16.19 -17.79 -37.96
CA CYS A 54 -17.37 -17.06 -38.42
C CYS A 54 -17.93 -16.14 -37.31
N ARG A 55 -17.96 -16.56 -36.04
CA ARG A 55 -18.40 -15.70 -34.94
C ARG A 55 -17.43 -14.53 -34.68
N ASP A 56 -16.16 -14.82 -34.76
CA ASP A 56 -15.10 -13.85 -34.43
C ASP A 56 -14.94 -12.74 -35.49
N LEU A 57 -15.19 -13.06 -36.76
CA LEU A 57 -15.06 -12.10 -37.88
C LEU A 57 -16.25 -11.15 -38.05
N TRP A 58 -17.44 -11.53 -37.60
CA TRP A 58 -18.63 -10.69 -37.71
C TRP A 58 -19.14 -10.32 -36.31
N GLN A 59 -19.23 -9.02 -36.06
CA GLN A 59 -19.83 -8.49 -34.84
C GLN A 59 -21.36 -8.63 -34.92
N GLY A 60 -21.88 -9.84 -34.65
CA GLY A 60 -23.29 -10.20 -34.74
C GLY A 60 -23.51 -11.54 -35.46
N PRO A 61 -24.75 -11.87 -35.87
CA PRO A 61 -25.01 -13.12 -36.54
C PRO A 61 -24.27 -13.19 -37.90
N PRO A 62 -23.50 -14.27 -38.16
CA PRO A 62 -22.78 -14.42 -39.42
C PRO A 62 -23.74 -14.43 -40.62
N PRO A 63 -23.41 -13.76 -41.74
CA PRO A 63 -24.26 -13.72 -42.92
C PRO A 63 -24.34 -15.08 -43.59
N THR A 64 -25.39 -15.24 -44.43
CA THR A 64 -25.51 -16.40 -45.33
C THR A 64 -24.25 -16.47 -46.19
N GLY A 65 -23.48 -17.58 -46.11
CA GLY A 65 -22.20 -17.73 -46.84
C GLY A 65 -20.94 -17.38 -46.07
N ALA A 66 -21.02 -17.06 -44.76
CA ALA A 66 -19.85 -16.77 -43.90
C ALA A 66 -18.77 -17.86 -43.99
N VAL A 67 -19.14 -19.13 -43.95
CA VAL A 67 -18.23 -20.28 -44.09
C VAL A 67 -17.46 -20.24 -45.41
N SER A 68 -18.14 -19.94 -46.52
CA SER A 68 -17.51 -19.82 -47.84
C SER A 68 -16.53 -18.64 -47.88
N SER A 69 -16.90 -17.51 -47.26
CA SER A 69 -16.03 -16.32 -47.13
C SER A 69 -14.77 -16.62 -46.31
N VAL A 70 -14.89 -17.30 -45.16
CA VAL A 70 -13.76 -17.73 -44.34
C VAL A 70 -12.82 -18.62 -45.17
N ARG A 71 -13.36 -19.63 -45.88
CA ARG A 71 -12.55 -20.52 -46.75
C ARG A 71 -11.83 -19.76 -47.86
N ALA A 72 -12.51 -18.78 -48.48
CA ALA A 72 -11.89 -17.94 -49.50
C ALA A 72 -10.76 -17.07 -48.92
N HIS A 73 -10.95 -16.47 -47.73
CA HIS A 73 -9.90 -15.71 -47.04
C HIS A 73 -8.71 -16.59 -46.66
N ILE A 74 -8.93 -17.80 -46.13
CA ILE A 74 -7.90 -18.80 -45.86
C ILE A 74 -7.11 -19.14 -47.13
N SER A 75 -7.79 -19.40 -48.24
CA SER A 75 -7.13 -19.71 -49.52
C SER A 75 -6.22 -18.55 -49.98
N ARG A 76 -6.70 -17.31 -49.86
CA ARG A 76 -5.92 -16.11 -50.22
C ARG A 76 -4.73 -15.89 -49.28
N LEU A 77 -4.94 -16.07 -47.95
CA LEU A 77 -3.81 -15.99 -46.99
C LEU A 77 -2.74 -17.03 -47.30
N ARG A 78 -3.12 -18.27 -47.64
CA ARG A 78 -2.14 -19.27 -48.05
C ARG A 78 -1.33 -18.84 -49.26
N SER A 79 -1.97 -18.27 -50.30
CA SER A 79 -1.26 -17.81 -51.49
C SER A 79 -0.27 -16.67 -51.18
N VAL A 80 -0.60 -15.81 -50.21
CA VAL A 80 0.26 -14.69 -49.81
C VAL A 80 1.39 -15.15 -48.89
N LEU A 81 1.07 -15.96 -47.86
CA LEU A 81 2.02 -16.38 -46.84
C LEU A 81 2.94 -17.54 -47.29
N ASP A 82 2.54 -18.37 -48.28
CA ASP A 82 3.26 -19.55 -48.76
C ASP A 82 3.16 -19.67 -50.28
N PRO A 83 3.80 -18.74 -51.04
CA PRO A 83 3.67 -18.70 -52.52
C PRO A 83 4.40 -19.85 -53.22
N VAL A 84 5.50 -20.39 -52.61
CA VAL A 84 6.33 -21.45 -53.22
C VAL A 84 5.89 -22.83 -52.70
N ARG A 85 4.65 -23.19 -52.93
CA ARG A 85 4.09 -24.45 -52.44
C ARG A 85 4.52 -25.65 -53.29
N THR A 86 5.34 -26.54 -52.75
CA THR A 86 5.55 -27.91 -53.23
C THR A 86 4.72 -28.87 -52.37
N GLY A 87 3.36 -28.89 -52.56
CA GLY A 87 2.49 -29.77 -51.80
C GLY A 87 1.48 -29.08 -50.85
N ARG A 88 1.16 -29.72 -49.70
CA ARG A 88 0.31 -29.13 -48.65
C ARG A 88 1.06 -28.06 -47.86
N SER A 89 0.40 -26.88 -47.65
CA SER A 89 0.97 -25.83 -46.81
C SER A 89 1.20 -26.36 -45.40
N THR A 90 2.43 -26.18 -44.87
CA THR A 90 2.80 -26.53 -43.50
C THR A 90 2.57 -25.37 -42.55
N LEU A 91 2.42 -24.15 -43.09
CA LEU A 91 2.23 -22.93 -42.32
C LEU A 91 0.79 -22.77 -41.85
N LEU A 92 -0.16 -22.77 -42.79
CA LEU A 92 -1.61 -22.63 -42.52
C LEU A 92 -2.31 -23.95 -42.78
N VAL A 93 -2.47 -24.76 -41.73
CA VAL A 93 -2.94 -26.14 -41.76
C VAL A 93 -4.47 -26.20 -41.58
N ASN A 94 -5.11 -27.12 -42.28
CA ASN A 94 -6.50 -27.50 -42.07
C ASN A 94 -6.55 -28.89 -41.45
N GLY A 95 -7.04 -29.00 -40.24
CA GLY A 95 -7.22 -30.24 -39.50
C GLY A 95 -8.69 -30.54 -39.17
N PRO A 96 -8.97 -31.68 -38.52
CA PRO A 96 -10.33 -32.04 -38.09
C PRO A 96 -10.95 -31.01 -37.14
N ALA A 97 -10.13 -30.35 -36.32
CA ALA A 97 -10.56 -29.36 -35.35
C ALA A 97 -10.64 -27.91 -35.90
N GLY A 98 -10.30 -27.68 -37.18
CA GLY A 98 -10.33 -26.37 -37.81
C GLY A 98 -8.99 -25.93 -38.41
N TYR A 99 -8.79 -24.62 -38.52
CA TYR A 99 -7.59 -24.03 -39.11
C TYR A 99 -6.59 -23.61 -38.01
N SER A 100 -5.31 -23.88 -38.25
CA SER A 100 -4.21 -23.38 -37.40
C SER A 100 -3.12 -22.77 -38.25
N LEU A 101 -2.47 -21.72 -37.71
CA LEU A 101 -1.34 -21.04 -38.32
C LEU A 101 -0.10 -21.32 -37.45
N LYS A 102 0.88 -22.04 -38.02
CA LYS A 102 2.09 -22.43 -37.33
C LYS A 102 3.23 -21.49 -37.75
N VAL A 103 3.50 -20.50 -36.93
CA VAL A 103 4.55 -19.51 -37.13
C VAL A 103 5.65 -19.75 -36.10
N PRO A 104 6.93 -19.70 -36.47
CA PRO A 104 8.01 -19.67 -35.48
C PRO A 104 7.82 -18.49 -34.51
N ARG A 105 7.99 -18.73 -33.22
CA ARG A 105 7.77 -17.66 -32.20
C ARG A 105 8.70 -16.47 -32.42
N GLU A 106 9.93 -16.73 -32.87
CA GLU A 106 10.95 -15.74 -33.18
C GLU A 106 10.57 -14.83 -34.36
N ALA A 107 9.57 -15.23 -35.14
CA ALA A 107 9.05 -14.44 -36.25
C ALA A 107 7.96 -13.43 -35.82
N LEU A 108 7.51 -13.48 -34.56
CA LEU A 108 6.52 -12.58 -34.00
C LEU A 108 7.17 -11.40 -33.30
N ASP A 109 6.73 -10.18 -33.57
CA ASP A 109 7.22 -8.98 -32.89
C ASP A 109 6.84 -8.98 -31.39
N THR A 110 5.73 -9.61 -31.02
CA THR A 110 5.32 -9.78 -29.60
C THR A 110 6.33 -10.64 -28.84
N THR A 111 6.85 -11.70 -29.41
CA THR A 111 7.90 -12.52 -28.79
C THR A 111 9.21 -11.74 -28.68
N GLY A 112 9.61 -11.05 -29.76
CA GLY A 112 10.81 -10.21 -29.74
C GLY A 112 10.74 -9.12 -28.65
N PHE A 113 9.58 -8.50 -28.49
CA PHE A 113 9.31 -7.54 -27.41
C PHE A 113 9.48 -8.16 -26.03
N GLU A 114 8.81 -9.29 -25.75
CA GLU A 114 8.87 -9.97 -24.46
C GLU A 114 10.29 -10.45 -24.10
N GLU A 115 11.01 -10.99 -25.07
CA GLU A 115 12.41 -11.43 -24.89
C GLU A 115 13.36 -10.26 -24.62
N SER A 116 13.23 -9.13 -25.34
CA SER A 116 14.06 -7.94 -25.08
C SER A 116 13.75 -7.34 -23.71
N VAL A 117 12.48 -7.28 -23.29
CA VAL A 117 12.11 -6.86 -21.93
C VAL A 117 12.70 -7.80 -20.87
N ALA A 118 12.70 -9.12 -21.12
CA ALA A 118 13.31 -10.09 -20.20
C ALA A 118 14.83 -9.89 -20.10
N ARG A 119 15.52 -9.67 -21.22
CA ARG A 119 16.97 -9.36 -21.24
C ARG A 119 17.28 -8.04 -20.53
N ALA A 120 16.44 -7.02 -20.73
CA ALA A 120 16.60 -5.74 -20.03
C ALA A 120 16.50 -5.90 -18.50
N ARG A 121 15.52 -6.69 -18.02
CA ARG A 121 15.39 -6.99 -16.58
C ARG A 121 16.60 -7.76 -16.04
N GLU A 122 17.12 -8.71 -16.81
CA GLU A 122 18.33 -9.47 -16.46
C GLU A 122 19.55 -8.55 -16.37
N ALA A 123 19.78 -7.73 -17.39
CA ALA A 123 20.87 -6.74 -17.42
C ALA A 123 20.78 -5.77 -16.24
N MET A 124 19.56 -5.31 -15.89
CA MET A 124 19.35 -4.45 -14.74
C MET A 124 19.70 -5.15 -13.41
N ARG A 125 19.36 -6.44 -13.23
CA ARG A 125 19.74 -7.21 -12.03
C ARG A 125 21.25 -7.35 -11.89
N HIS A 126 21.98 -7.39 -13.00
CA HIS A 126 23.45 -7.44 -13.02
C HIS A 126 24.13 -6.07 -13.02
N GLY A 127 23.36 -4.98 -12.83
CA GLY A 127 23.89 -3.61 -12.82
C GLY A 127 24.35 -3.08 -14.18
N GLN A 128 24.05 -3.79 -15.28
CA GLN A 128 24.40 -3.41 -16.64
C GLN A 128 23.36 -2.45 -17.22
N LEU A 129 23.35 -1.21 -16.69
CA LEU A 129 22.27 -0.25 -16.96
C LEU A 129 22.21 0.19 -18.44
N ASP A 130 23.37 0.31 -19.12
CA ASP A 130 23.40 0.70 -20.54
C ASP A 130 22.81 -0.40 -21.42
N THR A 131 23.18 -1.65 -21.18
CA THR A 131 22.58 -2.81 -21.88
C THR A 131 21.07 -2.91 -21.59
N ALA A 132 20.66 -2.70 -20.33
CA ALA A 132 19.25 -2.70 -19.97
C ALA A 132 18.47 -1.61 -20.73
N ARG A 133 19.06 -0.44 -20.90
CA ARG A 133 18.48 0.66 -21.66
C ARG A 133 18.35 0.34 -23.14
N GLU A 134 19.40 -0.15 -23.77
CA GLU A 134 19.39 -0.54 -25.18
C GLU A 134 18.30 -1.57 -25.46
N GLU A 135 18.24 -2.65 -24.68
CA GLU A 135 17.24 -3.70 -24.82
C GLU A 135 15.81 -3.19 -24.64
N ILE A 136 15.57 -2.28 -23.68
CA ILE A 136 14.22 -1.75 -23.48
C ILE A 136 13.82 -0.76 -24.56
N ASP A 137 14.73 0.10 -25.02
CA ASP A 137 14.48 1.03 -26.11
C ASP A 137 14.22 0.26 -27.42
N ASP A 138 14.97 -0.79 -27.71
CA ASP A 138 14.74 -1.70 -28.84
C ASP A 138 13.37 -2.36 -28.76
N SER A 139 12.98 -2.88 -27.57
CA SER A 139 11.68 -3.51 -27.35
C SER A 139 10.53 -2.54 -27.63
N LEU A 140 10.62 -1.31 -27.12
CA LEU A 140 9.58 -0.29 -27.28
C LEU A 140 9.53 0.22 -28.74
N SER A 141 10.63 0.17 -29.49
CA SER A 141 10.66 0.55 -30.91
C SER A 141 9.82 -0.37 -31.80
N LEU A 142 9.51 -1.59 -31.35
CA LEU A 142 8.65 -2.52 -32.06
C LEU A 142 7.18 -2.08 -32.11
N TRP A 143 6.79 -1.15 -31.23
CA TRP A 143 5.43 -0.64 -31.15
C TRP A 143 5.17 0.45 -32.20
N ARG A 144 4.22 0.17 -33.10
CA ARG A 144 3.81 1.03 -34.20
C ARG A 144 2.42 1.66 -33.97
N GLY A 145 1.82 1.41 -32.80
CA GLY A 145 0.48 1.90 -32.42
C GLY A 145 -0.14 1.05 -31.33
N GLU A 146 -1.46 1.02 -31.29
CA GLU A 146 -2.20 0.12 -30.40
C GLU A 146 -2.06 -1.33 -30.88
N ALA A 147 -1.76 -2.24 -29.94
CA ALA A 147 -1.65 -3.66 -30.27
C ALA A 147 -2.93 -4.18 -30.91
N LEU A 148 -2.76 -5.02 -31.95
CA LEU A 148 -3.89 -5.62 -32.69
C LEU A 148 -4.86 -4.58 -33.27
N GLY A 149 -4.40 -3.38 -33.66
CA GLY A 149 -5.22 -2.23 -34.02
C GLY A 149 -6.32 -2.54 -35.06
N ASP A 150 -6.06 -3.42 -36.04
CA ASP A 150 -7.07 -3.87 -37.01
C ASP A 150 -8.24 -4.64 -36.37
N ALA A 151 -8.01 -5.28 -35.21
CA ALA A 151 -8.98 -6.07 -34.45
C ALA A 151 -9.59 -5.29 -33.27
N ALA A 152 -9.37 -3.99 -33.19
CA ALA A 152 -9.95 -3.14 -32.15
C ALA A 152 -11.49 -3.33 -32.11
N GLY A 153 -12.03 -3.58 -30.90
CA GLY A 153 -13.44 -3.81 -30.67
C GLY A 153 -13.95 -5.24 -31.00
N HIS A 154 -13.09 -6.19 -31.39
CA HIS A 154 -13.46 -7.59 -31.54
C HIS A 154 -13.19 -8.38 -30.25
N ASP A 155 -14.20 -9.09 -29.72
CA ASP A 155 -14.15 -9.79 -28.44
C ASP A 155 -12.95 -10.76 -28.32
N PHE A 156 -12.59 -11.45 -29.42
CA PHE A 156 -11.47 -12.38 -29.43
C PHE A 156 -10.11 -11.70 -29.20
N ALA A 157 -9.99 -10.41 -29.51
CA ALA A 157 -8.75 -9.65 -29.40
C ALA A 157 -8.63 -8.88 -28.08
N VAL A 158 -9.74 -8.61 -27.38
CA VAL A 158 -9.79 -7.74 -26.17
C VAL A 158 -8.81 -8.19 -25.11
N ARG A 159 -8.80 -9.48 -24.77
CA ARG A 159 -7.91 -10.02 -23.73
C ARG A 159 -6.43 -9.87 -24.10
N GLU A 160 -6.08 -10.22 -25.34
CA GLU A 160 -4.69 -10.17 -25.79
C GLU A 160 -4.21 -8.71 -25.97
N ALA A 161 -5.06 -7.84 -26.50
CA ALA A 161 -4.76 -6.41 -26.59
C ALA A 161 -4.52 -5.79 -25.21
N ALA A 162 -5.36 -6.12 -24.22
CA ALA A 162 -5.18 -5.67 -22.83
C ALA A 162 -3.88 -6.20 -22.21
N ARG A 163 -3.55 -7.49 -22.42
CA ARG A 163 -2.31 -8.10 -21.97
C ARG A 163 -1.07 -7.37 -22.55
N LEU A 164 -1.09 -7.13 -23.87
CA LEU A 164 -0.01 -6.44 -24.55
C LEU A 164 0.11 -4.97 -24.11
N ALA A 165 -1.01 -4.28 -23.92
CA ALA A 165 -1.02 -2.90 -23.40
C ALA A 165 -0.40 -2.82 -22.00
N THR A 166 -0.74 -3.76 -21.11
CA THR A 166 -0.13 -3.86 -19.79
C THR A 166 1.38 -4.14 -19.90
N ALA A 167 1.78 -5.09 -20.75
CA ALA A 167 3.19 -5.41 -20.95
C ALA A 167 4.01 -4.22 -21.51
N ARG A 168 3.40 -3.41 -22.39
CA ARG A 168 4.01 -2.17 -22.85
C ARG A 168 4.22 -1.18 -21.72
N GLN A 169 3.20 -0.97 -20.91
CA GLN A 169 3.28 -0.06 -19.77
C GLN A 169 4.35 -0.49 -18.76
N ASP A 170 4.44 -1.80 -18.47
CA ASP A 170 5.49 -2.36 -17.61
C ASP A 170 6.91 -2.13 -18.18
N ALA A 171 7.05 -2.19 -19.51
CA ALA A 171 8.31 -1.88 -20.21
C ALA A 171 8.66 -0.39 -20.12
N GLU A 172 7.68 0.49 -20.29
CA GLU A 172 7.87 1.93 -20.14
C GLU A 172 8.23 2.31 -18.67
N GLU A 173 7.65 1.65 -17.67
CA GLU A 173 8.02 1.80 -16.25
C GLU A 173 9.44 1.29 -15.96
N LEU A 174 9.83 0.16 -16.56
CA LEU A 174 11.18 -0.36 -16.49
C LEU A 174 12.19 0.64 -17.08
N ARG A 175 11.87 1.24 -18.25
CA ARG A 175 12.68 2.29 -18.87
C ARG A 175 12.88 3.49 -17.95
N ALA A 176 11.81 3.99 -17.35
CA ALA A 176 11.91 5.10 -16.39
C ALA A 176 12.80 4.72 -15.19
N THR A 177 12.69 3.49 -14.68
CA THR A 177 13.52 2.97 -13.60
C THR A 177 15.01 2.93 -13.99
N VAL A 178 15.33 2.46 -15.20
CA VAL A 178 16.71 2.42 -15.71
C VAL A 178 17.26 3.84 -15.82
N LEU A 179 16.50 4.79 -16.36
CA LEU A 179 16.91 6.19 -16.48
C LEU A 179 17.19 6.84 -15.10
N ILE A 180 16.35 6.56 -14.09
CA ILE A 180 16.60 7.03 -12.72
C ILE A 180 17.93 6.47 -12.20
N LYS A 181 18.17 5.16 -12.39
CA LYS A 181 19.40 4.50 -11.94
C LYS A 181 20.66 4.97 -12.67
N GLN A 182 20.53 5.38 -13.92
CA GLN A 182 21.63 5.98 -14.70
C GLN A 182 21.91 7.45 -14.34
N GLY A 183 21.02 8.08 -13.56
CA GLY A 183 21.10 9.52 -13.27
C GLY A 183 20.65 10.44 -14.42
N ASP A 184 19.99 9.89 -15.45
CA ASP A 184 19.40 10.67 -16.55
C ASP A 184 18.02 11.21 -16.11
N VAL A 185 18.06 12.11 -15.11
CA VAL A 185 16.87 12.53 -14.36
C VAL A 185 15.86 13.29 -15.22
N GLU A 186 16.30 14.08 -16.19
CA GLU A 186 15.40 14.85 -17.07
C GLU A 186 14.57 13.93 -17.97
N ARG A 187 15.21 12.90 -18.57
CA ARG A 187 14.49 11.92 -19.37
C ARG A 187 13.62 11.00 -18.50
N ALA A 188 14.06 10.69 -17.28
CA ALA A 188 13.27 9.93 -16.33
C ALA A 188 11.98 10.67 -15.93
N ILE A 189 12.06 11.99 -15.67
CA ILE A 189 10.89 12.83 -15.36
C ILE A 189 9.93 12.82 -16.56
N ALA A 190 10.42 13.11 -17.77
CA ALA A 190 9.58 13.13 -18.97
C ALA A 190 8.89 11.78 -19.24
N ALA A 191 9.62 10.67 -19.06
CA ALA A 191 9.06 9.32 -19.18
C ALA A 191 7.98 9.06 -18.13
N ALA A 192 8.23 9.39 -16.86
CA ALA A 192 7.29 9.19 -15.77
C ALA A 192 6.05 10.09 -15.87
N GLU A 193 6.19 11.34 -16.35
CA GLU A 193 5.05 12.21 -16.64
C GLU A 193 4.15 11.62 -17.72
N SER A 194 4.75 11.08 -18.81
CA SER A 194 3.99 10.39 -19.85
C SER A 194 3.20 9.19 -19.31
N LEU A 195 3.81 8.42 -18.41
CA LEU A 195 3.16 7.29 -17.74
C LEU A 195 1.97 7.72 -16.88
N THR A 196 2.10 8.82 -16.12
CA THR A 196 0.98 9.33 -15.30
C THR A 196 -0.17 9.87 -16.15
N LEU A 197 0.09 10.38 -17.34
CA LEU A 197 -0.94 10.80 -18.29
C LEU A 197 -1.64 9.59 -18.93
N GLY A 198 -0.90 8.56 -19.29
CA GLY A 198 -1.44 7.35 -19.93
C GLY A 198 -2.23 6.44 -18.98
N ALA A 199 -1.84 6.38 -17.70
CA ALA A 199 -2.47 5.57 -16.68
C ALA A 199 -2.59 6.34 -15.35
N PRO A 200 -3.52 7.29 -15.24
CA PRO A 200 -3.58 8.22 -14.13
C PRO A 200 -3.89 7.58 -12.78
N LEU A 201 -4.51 6.41 -12.74
CA LEU A 201 -4.83 5.68 -11.50
C LEU A 201 -3.77 4.66 -11.09
N ARG A 202 -2.67 4.54 -11.84
CA ARG A 202 -1.61 3.55 -11.56
C ARG A 202 -0.54 4.13 -10.64
N GLU A 203 -0.46 3.64 -9.40
CA GLU A 203 0.46 4.13 -8.35
C GLU A 203 1.94 4.08 -8.75
N THR A 204 2.36 3.01 -9.43
CA THR A 204 3.76 2.84 -9.88
C THR A 204 4.24 3.97 -10.76
N SER A 205 3.40 4.48 -11.66
CA SER A 205 3.73 5.61 -12.54
C SER A 205 4.00 6.88 -11.73
N TRP A 206 3.16 7.16 -10.72
CA TRP A 206 3.35 8.31 -9.83
C TRP A 206 4.55 8.14 -8.90
N ALA A 207 4.79 6.93 -8.41
CA ALA A 207 5.98 6.62 -7.61
C ALA A 207 7.27 6.86 -8.41
N LEU A 208 7.31 6.49 -9.69
CA LEU A 208 8.44 6.75 -10.56
C LEU A 208 8.65 8.26 -10.78
N LEU A 209 7.57 9.02 -11.00
CA LEU A 209 7.64 10.48 -11.14
C LEU A 209 8.18 11.13 -9.87
N MET A 210 7.70 10.71 -8.70
CA MET A 210 8.20 11.22 -7.42
C MET A 210 9.68 10.90 -7.21
N ARG A 211 10.13 9.68 -7.53
CA ARG A 211 11.54 9.28 -7.44
C ARG A 211 12.42 10.05 -8.42
N ALA A 212 11.98 10.25 -9.66
CA ALA A 212 12.71 11.02 -10.66
C ALA A 212 12.85 12.49 -10.25
N LEU A 213 11.78 13.13 -9.76
CA LEU A 213 11.81 14.50 -9.24
C LEU A 213 12.72 14.63 -8.01
N TYR A 214 12.68 13.65 -7.11
CA TYR A 214 13.56 13.64 -5.94
C TYR A 214 15.04 13.51 -6.35
N ALA A 215 15.34 12.60 -7.27
CA ALA A 215 16.69 12.43 -7.82
C ALA A 215 17.21 13.71 -8.52
N ALA A 216 16.31 14.51 -9.08
CA ALA A 216 16.62 15.83 -9.64
C ALA A 216 16.78 16.95 -8.57
N GLY A 217 16.67 16.62 -7.27
CA GLY A 217 16.70 17.60 -6.18
C GLY A 217 15.39 18.41 -6.02
N ARG A 218 14.32 18.04 -6.74
CA ARG A 218 13.01 18.74 -6.79
C ARG A 218 12.03 18.14 -5.77
N SER A 219 12.45 18.00 -4.50
CA SER A 219 11.69 17.32 -3.44
C SER A 219 10.31 17.92 -3.20
N VAL A 220 10.18 19.26 -3.27
CA VAL A 220 8.88 19.93 -3.09
C VAL A 220 7.90 19.56 -4.19
N GLU A 221 8.37 19.41 -5.41
CA GLU A 221 7.53 18.99 -6.53
C GLU A 221 7.14 17.52 -6.43
N ALA A 222 8.05 16.66 -6.01
CA ALA A 222 7.74 15.26 -5.74
C ALA A 222 6.60 15.12 -4.72
N LEU A 223 6.65 15.89 -3.62
CA LEU A 223 5.58 15.90 -2.60
C LEU A 223 4.24 16.43 -3.15
N ARG A 224 4.29 17.44 -4.05
CA ARG A 224 3.08 17.94 -4.73
C ARG A 224 2.44 16.89 -5.63
N GLN A 225 3.25 16.04 -6.30
CA GLN A 225 2.70 14.95 -7.12
C GLN A 225 1.97 13.90 -6.26
N TYR A 226 2.47 13.61 -5.06
CA TYR A 226 1.75 12.76 -4.12
C TYR A 226 0.38 13.31 -3.76
N GLU A 227 0.29 14.59 -3.37
CA GLU A 227 -1.00 15.21 -3.03
C GLU A 227 -1.96 15.26 -4.23
N ARG A 228 -1.43 15.50 -5.43
CA ARG A 228 -2.22 15.45 -6.67
C ARG A 228 -2.80 14.07 -6.92
N PHE A 229 -1.97 13.03 -6.80
CA PHE A 229 -2.40 11.64 -6.97
C PHE A 229 -3.44 11.24 -5.91
N ARG A 230 -3.20 11.59 -4.66
CA ARG A 230 -4.11 11.33 -3.55
C ARG A 230 -5.48 11.99 -3.79
N ALA A 231 -5.50 13.26 -4.18
CA ALA A 231 -6.75 13.97 -4.48
C ALA A 231 -7.52 13.31 -5.63
N MET A 232 -6.80 12.85 -6.66
CA MET A 232 -7.39 12.17 -7.81
C MET A 232 -7.97 10.79 -7.40
N LEU A 233 -7.24 9.97 -6.65
CA LEU A 233 -7.74 8.68 -6.14
C LEU A 233 -8.98 8.87 -5.26
N ALA A 234 -8.96 9.86 -4.40
CA ALA A 234 -10.10 10.18 -3.55
C ALA A 234 -11.33 10.60 -4.37
N SER A 235 -11.15 11.38 -5.44
CA SER A 235 -12.25 11.84 -6.30
C SER A 235 -12.82 10.75 -7.20
N GLU A 236 -11.97 9.89 -7.79
CA GLU A 236 -12.39 8.90 -8.79
C GLU A 236 -12.83 7.58 -8.17
N LEU A 237 -12.16 7.14 -7.11
CA LEU A 237 -12.37 5.82 -6.50
C LEU A 237 -12.78 5.88 -5.02
N GLY A 238 -12.67 7.04 -4.36
CA GLY A 238 -12.88 7.15 -2.92
C GLY A 238 -11.77 6.48 -2.08
N LEU A 239 -10.60 6.25 -2.67
CA LEU A 239 -9.47 5.54 -2.05
C LEU A 239 -8.33 6.50 -1.70
N ASP A 240 -7.52 6.12 -0.72
CA ASP A 240 -6.22 6.73 -0.44
C ASP A 240 -5.09 5.94 -1.13
N PRO A 241 -3.91 6.58 -1.39
CA PRO A 241 -2.74 5.90 -1.93
C PRO A 241 -2.30 4.70 -1.10
N GLY A 242 -1.84 3.65 -1.77
CA GLY A 242 -1.37 2.42 -1.17
C GLY A 242 -0.15 2.60 -0.26
N PRO A 243 0.22 1.57 0.52
CA PRO A 243 1.33 1.63 1.48
C PRO A 243 2.65 2.07 0.85
N GLY A 244 3.01 1.52 -0.31
CA GLY A 244 4.27 1.85 -1.00
C GLY A 244 4.39 3.32 -1.41
N MET A 245 3.28 3.94 -1.83
CA MET A 245 3.24 5.38 -2.13
C MET A 245 3.38 6.23 -0.87
N ARG A 246 2.77 5.81 0.24
CA ARG A 246 2.89 6.48 1.54
C ARG A 246 4.31 6.36 2.10
N GLU A 247 4.93 5.19 1.98
CA GLU A 247 6.33 4.97 2.36
C GLU A 247 7.28 5.84 1.55
N LEU A 248 7.11 5.89 0.23
CA LEU A 248 7.89 6.77 -0.64
C LEU A 248 7.71 8.25 -0.26
N HIS A 249 6.48 8.68 0.00
CA HIS A 249 6.20 10.04 0.47
C HIS A 249 6.93 10.34 1.79
N MET A 250 6.87 9.41 2.76
CA MET A 250 7.57 9.55 4.03
C MET A 250 9.10 9.51 3.87
N ALA A 251 9.62 8.67 2.97
CA ALA A 251 11.05 8.61 2.67
C ALA A 251 11.57 9.94 2.07
N ILE A 252 10.81 10.54 1.17
CA ILE A 252 11.13 11.86 0.61
C ILE A 252 11.13 12.94 1.70
N LEU A 253 10.14 12.93 2.61
CA LEU A 253 10.07 13.86 3.73
C LEU A 253 11.23 13.72 4.72
N ARG A 254 11.74 12.50 4.91
CA ARG A 254 12.86 12.19 5.80
C ARG A 254 14.23 12.32 5.14
N HIS A 255 14.28 12.53 3.82
CA HIS A 255 15.49 12.41 3.00
C HIS A 255 16.20 11.06 3.18
N ASP A 256 15.43 9.98 3.27
CA ASP A 256 15.90 8.62 3.46
C ASP A 256 16.40 8.04 2.12
N ILE A 257 17.72 8.10 1.91
CA ILE A 257 18.37 7.73 0.66
C ILE A 257 18.27 6.22 0.39
N GLU A 258 18.22 5.38 1.42
CA GLU A 258 18.15 3.91 1.27
C GLU A 258 16.81 3.46 0.68
N VAL A 259 15.70 4.06 1.11
CA VAL A 259 14.35 3.75 0.59
C VAL A 259 14.12 4.37 -0.80
N LEU A 260 14.85 5.43 -1.14
CA LEU A 260 14.69 6.14 -2.42
C LEU A 260 15.42 5.46 -3.58
N GLY A 261 16.19 4.44 -3.29
CA GLY A 261 16.88 3.59 -4.25
C GLY A 261 18.33 3.94 -4.44
N GLU A 262 19.18 2.93 -4.34
CA GLU A 262 20.56 2.95 -4.77
C GLU A 262 20.69 3.48 -6.20
N SER A 263 20.84 4.77 -6.39
CA SER A 263 21.56 5.37 -7.51
C SER A 263 21.53 6.89 -7.48
N ALA A 264 22.51 7.45 -6.87
CA ALA A 264 23.12 8.65 -7.40
C ALA A 264 24.61 8.40 -7.36
N THR A 265 25.20 8.08 -8.50
CA THR A 265 26.63 8.33 -8.69
C THR A 265 26.83 9.82 -8.50
N ALA A 266 27.08 10.19 -7.26
CA ALA A 266 27.54 11.50 -6.88
C ALA A 266 28.75 11.83 -7.76
N THR A 267 28.67 12.94 -8.45
CA THR A 267 29.87 13.68 -8.88
C THR A 267 30.80 13.73 -7.70
N ALA A 268 31.92 13.03 -7.83
CA ALA A 268 32.91 12.86 -6.78
C ALA A 268 33.41 14.19 -6.26
N HIS A 269 32.93 14.56 -5.07
CA HIS A 269 33.79 15.31 -4.15
C HIS A 269 34.60 14.27 -3.37
N PRO A 270 35.91 14.48 -3.17
CA PRO A 270 36.74 13.52 -2.44
C PRO A 270 36.14 13.33 -1.04
N PRO A 271 36.12 12.09 -0.54
CA PRO A 271 35.54 11.81 0.78
C PRO A 271 36.34 12.53 1.85
N VAL A 272 35.70 13.45 2.53
CA VAL A 272 36.14 13.87 3.86
C VAL A 272 35.95 12.62 4.73
N PRO A 273 37.01 12.15 5.42
CA PRO A 273 36.87 10.98 6.28
C PRO A 273 35.78 11.25 7.31
N PRO A 274 34.90 10.29 7.60
CA PRO A 274 33.88 10.46 8.58
C PRO A 274 34.58 10.69 9.94
N GLN A 275 34.48 11.91 10.43
CA GLN A 275 34.73 12.14 11.84
C GLN A 275 33.62 11.41 12.58
N GLY A 276 33.99 10.32 13.24
CA GLY A 276 33.08 9.50 14.03
C GLY A 276 32.41 10.32 15.13
N GLY A 277 31.23 10.85 14.79
CA GLY A 277 30.22 11.13 15.78
C GLY A 277 29.53 9.81 16.06
N PRO A 278 29.17 9.46 17.28
CA PRO A 278 28.40 8.28 17.57
C PRO A 278 27.10 8.35 16.75
N ALA A 279 26.75 7.22 16.08
CA ALA A 279 25.43 7.04 15.51
C ALA A 279 24.40 7.54 16.55
N PRO A 280 23.33 8.26 16.14
CA PRO A 280 22.33 8.70 17.09
C PRO A 280 21.90 7.49 17.91
N ALA A 281 22.24 7.49 19.19
CA ALA A 281 21.96 6.40 20.10
C ALA A 281 20.47 6.08 19.97
N ALA A 282 20.14 4.86 19.58
CA ALA A 282 18.76 4.41 19.48
C ALA A 282 18.11 4.77 20.83
N VAL A 283 17.04 5.58 20.78
CA VAL A 283 16.30 5.95 22.00
C VAL A 283 15.99 4.65 22.74
N PRO A 284 16.44 4.48 24.00
CA PRO A 284 16.24 3.22 24.70
C PRO A 284 14.75 2.88 24.80
N LEU A 285 14.44 1.60 24.82
CA LEU A 285 13.08 1.13 25.04
C LEU A 285 12.68 1.48 26.48
N VAL A 286 11.71 2.35 26.66
CA VAL A 286 11.24 2.83 27.96
C VAL A 286 9.83 2.32 28.23
N GLY A 287 9.55 1.91 29.47
CA GLY A 287 8.22 1.51 29.93
C GLY A 287 7.74 0.18 29.35
N ARG A 288 8.67 -0.73 28.96
CA ARG A 288 8.37 -2.06 28.41
C ARG A 288 9.24 -3.15 29.04
N ASP A 289 9.72 -2.92 30.25
CA ASP A 289 10.62 -3.82 30.94
C ASP A 289 9.95 -5.16 31.29
N GLU A 290 8.67 -5.13 31.63
CA GLU A 290 7.89 -6.33 31.94
C GLU A 290 7.67 -7.18 30.68
N GLU A 291 7.27 -6.56 29.57
CA GLU A 291 7.03 -7.24 28.31
C GLU A 291 8.31 -7.88 27.76
N ILE A 292 9.43 -7.15 27.75
CA ILE A 292 10.71 -7.72 27.28
C ILE A 292 11.21 -8.83 28.20
N THR A 293 10.98 -8.72 29.50
CA THR A 293 11.33 -9.76 30.47
C THR A 293 10.54 -11.03 30.23
N HIS A 294 9.25 -10.92 29.97
CA HIS A 294 8.38 -12.04 29.60
C HIS A 294 8.82 -12.69 28.28
N LEU A 295 9.08 -11.90 27.25
CA LEU A 295 9.53 -12.41 25.95
C LEU A 295 10.92 -13.07 26.06
N ALA A 296 11.84 -12.51 26.84
CA ALA A 296 13.15 -13.14 27.11
C ALA A 296 13.02 -14.46 27.88
N ALA A 297 12.00 -14.61 28.73
CA ALA A 297 11.72 -15.87 29.40
C ALA A 297 11.26 -16.95 28.40
N LEU A 298 10.52 -16.58 27.35
CA LEU A 298 10.13 -17.49 26.27
C LEU A 298 11.36 -17.99 25.48
N LEU A 299 12.33 -17.12 25.18
CA LEU A 299 13.60 -17.51 24.54
C LEU A 299 14.35 -18.56 25.39
N ARG A 300 14.45 -18.32 26.71
CA ARG A 300 15.06 -19.30 27.64
C ARG A 300 14.31 -20.64 27.68
N SER A 301 12.98 -20.61 27.64
CA SER A 301 12.16 -21.82 27.61
C SER A 301 12.35 -22.56 26.30
N ALA A 302 12.45 -21.85 25.17
CA ALA A 302 12.69 -22.47 23.87
C ALA A 302 14.09 -23.09 23.77
N SER A 303 15.12 -22.48 24.38
CA SER A 303 16.47 -23.08 24.46
C SER A 303 16.47 -24.44 25.14
N ALA A 304 15.47 -24.72 25.99
CA ALA A 304 15.27 -26.05 26.61
C ALA A 304 14.52 -27.05 25.69
N GLY A 305 14.31 -26.71 24.41
CA GLY A 305 13.72 -27.58 23.40
C GLY A 305 12.19 -27.55 23.33
N ARG A 306 11.53 -26.54 23.90
CA ARG A 306 10.06 -26.41 23.89
C ARG A 306 9.63 -25.21 23.02
N THR A 307 8.82 -25.46 22.01
CA THR A 307 8.27 -24.39 21.17
C THR A 307 7.43 -23.42 22.00
N GLN A 308 7.66 -22.13 21.82
CA GLN A 308 6.95 -21.05 22.49
C GLN A 308 6.21 -20.19 21.46
N TRP A 309 5.00 -19.78 21.83
CA TRP A 309 4.19 -18.86 21.04
C TRP A 309 3.89 -17.62 21.86
N ALA A 310 4.01 -16.44 21.24
CA ALA A 310 3.57 -15.20 21.84
C ALA A 310 2.75 -14.38 20.83
N VAL A 311 1.81 -13.64 21.36
CA VAL A 311 0.97 -12.72 20.60
C VAL A 311 1.07 -11.34 21.24
N LEU A 312 1.57 -10.37 20.49
CA LEU A 312 1.59 -8.96 20.86
C LEU A 312 0.37 -8.27 20.27
N SER A 313 -0.50 -7.74 21.11
CA SER A 313 -1.62 -6.92 20.66
C SER A 313 -1.49 -5.49 21.19
N GLY A 314 -2.13 -4.54 20.54
CA GLY A 314 -2.14 -3.15 21.00
C GLY A 314 -2.45 -2.19 19.87
N GLU A 315 -2.64 -0.94 20.24
CA GLU A 315 -2.99 0.13 19.31
C GLU A 315 -1.95 0.37 18.20
N PRO A 316 -2.35 0.93 17.03
CA PRO A 316 -1.41 1.49 16.09
C PRO A 316 -0.51 2.54 16.77
N GLY A 317 0.81 2.39 16.61
CA GLY A 317 1.76 3.28 17.26
C GLY A 317 2.11 2.92 18.72
N SER A 318 1.59 1.82 19.28
CA SER A 318 1.90 1.35 20.65
C SER A 318 3.34 0.85 20.84
N GLY A 319 4.11 0.71 19.74
CA GLY A 319 5.51 0.29 19.80
C GLY A 319 5.74 -1.21 19.61
N LYS A 320 4.78 -1.97 19.03
CA LYS A 320 4.91 -3.42 18.75
C LYS A 320 6.17 -3.75 17.98
N THR A 321 6.38 -3.12 16.84
CA THR A 321 7.55 -3.32 15.99
C THR A 321 8.84 -2.99 16.75
N ARG A 322 8.89 -1.92 17.53
CA ARG A 322 10.06 -1.55 18.33
C ARG A 322 10.39 -2.60 19.41
N LEU A 323 9.36 -3.18 20.05
CA LEU A 323 9.54 -4.27 21.02
C LEU A 323 10.04 -5.54 20.33
N LEU A 324 9.55 -5.85 19.13
CA LEU A 324 10.02 -6.97 18.30
C LEU A 324 11.48 -6.79 17.86
N ASP A 325 11.90 -5.55 17.56
CA ASP A 325 13.30 -5.23 17.25
C ASP A 325 14.21 -5.49 18.45
N GLU A 326 13.82 -5.05 19.62
CA GLU A 326 14.56 -5.27 20.86
C GLU A 326 14.67 -6.76 21.20
N LEU A 327 13.54 -7.50 21.08
CA LEU A 327 13.53 -8.95 21.25
C LEU A 327 14.47 -9.66 20.26
N SER A 328 14.52 -9.19 19.02
CA SER A 328 15.40 -9.75 17.99
C SER A 328 16.87 -9.58 18.37
N MET A 329 17.27 -8.41 18.88
CA MET A 329 18.63 -8.17 19.35
C MET A 329 18.98 -9.07 20.54
N VAL A 330 18.06 -9.25 21.50
CA VAL A 330 18.23 -10.18 22.62
C VAL A 330 18.38 -11.62 22.13
N ALA A 331 17.58 -12.04 21.15
CA ALA A 331 17.62 -13.38 20.60
C ALA A 331 18.93 -13.68 19.88
N GLU A 332 19.40 -12.75 19.04
CA GLU A 332 20.71 -12.84 18.35
C GLU A 332 21.85 -12.95 19.36
N GLY A 333 21.84 -12.12 20.41
CA GLY A 333 22.81 -12.16 21.50
C GLY A 333 22.81 -13.47 22.30
N THR A 334 21.72 -14.23 22.25
CA THR A 334 21.60 -15.55 22.91
C THR A 334 21.73 -16.74 21.95
N GLY A 335 22.11 -16.48 20.68
CA GLY A 335 22.43 -17.50 19.69
C GLY A 335 21.22 -18.04 18.90
N PHE A 336 20.09 -17.36 18.93
CA PHE A 336 18.95 -17.67 18.05
C PHE A 336 19.18 -17.09 16.65
N THR A 337 18.73 -17.84 15.64
CA THR A 337 18.57 -17.29 14.29
C THR A 337 17.25 -16.53 14.23
N VAL A 338 17.31 -15.27 13.81
CA VAL A 338 16.10 -14.43 13.70
C VAL A 338 15.59 -14.45 12.27
N ALA A 339 14.33 -14.83 12.10
CA ALA A 339 13.59 -14.76 10.83
C ALA A 339 12.42 -13.80 11.00
N ARG A 340 12.28 -12.85 10.06
CA ARG A 340 11.22 -11.83 10.08
C ARG A 340 10.29 -11.96 8.91
N ALA A 341 9.01 -11.76 9.15
CA ALA A 341 7.96 -11.68 8.13
C ALA A 341 6.96 -10.59 8.48
N SER A 342 6.32 -10.02 7.46
CA SER A 342 5.23 -9.05 7.62
C SER A 342 4.00 -9.50 6.84
N GLY A 343 2.83 -9.46 7.49
CA GLY A 343 1.55 -9.72 6.85
C GLY A 343 1.17 -8.64 5.81
N GLY A 344 1.62 -7.40 6.02
CA GLY A 344 1.27 -6.25 5.17
C GLY A 344 1.92 -6.25 3.78
N GLN A 345 2.94 -7.07 3.53
CA GLN A 345 3.56 -7.16 2.20
C GLN A 345 2.73 -7.95 1.18
N ALA A 346 1.68 -8.65 1.60
CA ALA A 346 0.83 -9.48 0.74
C ALA A 346 -0.09 -8.69 -0.22
N LEU A 347 -0.22 -7.38 -0.09
CA LEU A 347 -1.18 -6.57 -0.85
C LEU A 347 -0.64 -5.99 -2.17
N SER A 348 0.54 -6.39 -2.64
CA SER A 348 1.10 -5.93 -3.92
C SER A 348 0.91 -6.94 -5.06
N GLU A 349 -0.31 -7.45 -5.25
CA GLU A 349 -0.64 -8.48 -6.26
C GLU A 349 -0.62 -8.00 -7.73
N SER A 350 -0.09 -6.81 -8.04
CA SER A 350 -0.20 -6.26 -9.40
C SER A 350 0.96 -6.60 -10.35
N HIS A 351 1.98 -7.37 -9.95
CA HIS A 351 3.21 -7.45 -10.77
C HIS A 351 3.75 -8.85 -11.08
N GLY A 352 2.98 -9.93 -10.99
CA GLY A 352 3.47 -11.26 -11.46
C GLY A 352 4.77 -11.76 -10.80
N ILE A 353 5.31 -11.04 -9.83
CA ILE A 353 6.31 -11.49 -8.87
C ILE A 353 5.51 -12.17 -7.79
N SER A 354 5.68 -13.48 -7.66
CA SER A 354 5.17 -14.24 -6.52
C SER A 354 5.60 -13.47 -5.27
N LEU A 355 4.65 -12.75 -4.67
CA LEU A 355 4.87 -12.03 -3.44
C LEU A 355 5.36 -13.04 -2.44
N LEU A 356 6.51 -12.76 -1.86
CA LEU A 356 7.11 -13.58 -0.83
C LEU A 356 6.06 -13.72 0.27
N CYS A 357 5.27 -14.82 0.20
CA CYS A 357 4.36 -15.19 1.27
C CYS A 357 5.16 -15.08 2.58
N PRO A 358 4.60 -14.59 3.69
CA PRO A 358 5.32 -14.51 4.96
C PRO A 358 6.07 -15.80 5.32
N ALA A 359 5.57 -16.96 4.88
CA ALA A 359 6.27 -18.23 5.02
C ALA A 359 7.60 -18.29 4.25
N THR A 360 7.68 -17.69 3.07
CA THR A 360 8.93 -17.62 2.28
C THR A 360 9.92 -16.66 2.94
N GLN A 361 9.46 -15.53 3.45
CA GLN A 361 10.31 -14.60 4.22
C GLN A 361 10.92 -15.28 5.45
N ILE A 362 10.14 -16.10 6.17
CA ILE A 362 10.66 -16.89 7.29
C ILE A 362 11.74 -17.87 6.81
N LEU A 363 11.50 -18.60 5.73
CA LEU A 363 12.47 -19.54 5.17
C LEU A 363 13.77 -18.86 4.73
N GLU A 364 13.68 -17.72 4.08
CA GLU A 364 14.85 -16.91 3.68
C GLU A 364 15.63 -16.41 4.90
N GLY A 365 14.94 -15.88 5.92
CA GLY A 365 15.56 -15.47 7.18
C GLY A 365 16.24 -16.63 7.91
N LEU A 366 15.76 -17.87 7.74
CA LEU A 366 16.40 -19.09 8.24
C LEU A 366 17.57 -19.58 7.37
N GLY A 367 17.85 -18.91 6.22
CA GLY A 367 18.91 -19.30 5.28
C GLY A 367 18.57 -20.53 4.45
N ALA A 368 17.29 -20.88 4.35
CA ALA A 368 16.82 -21.93 3.44
C ALA A 368 16.69 -21.36 2.02
N ALA A 369 17.14 -22.11 1.01
CA ALA A 369 16.83 -21.78 -0.38
C ALA A 369 15.30 -21.84 -0.54
N GLY A 370 14.70 -20.74 -0.99
CA GLY A 370 13.26 -20.67 -1.23
C GLY A 370 12.78 -21.81 -2.13
N PRO A 371 11.54 -22.29 -1.99
CA PRO A 371 11.01 -23.32 -2.85
C PRO A 371 10.98 -22.78 -4.29
N ALA A 372 11.85 -23.34 -5.15
CA ALA A 372 11.73 -23.16 -6.58
C ALA A 372 10.33 -23.63 -7.00
N ASP A 373 9.57 -22.68 -7.52
CA ASP A 373 8.37 -22.83 -8.36
C ASP A 373 7.68 -24.21 -8.31
N ARG A 374 6.77 -24.39 -7.36
CA ARG A 374 5.83 -25.53 -7.35
C ARG A 374 4.41 -25.01 -7.22
N SER A 375 3.87 -24.55 -8.34
CA SER A 375 2.45 -24.30 -8.53
C SER A 375 1.73 -25.64 -8.73
N GLY A 376 1.20 -26.22 -7.64
CA GLY A 376 0.40 -27.43 -7.70
C GLY A 376 -0.49 -27.57 -6.47
N PRO A 377 -1.56 -28.37 -6.50
CA PRO A 377 -2.49 -28.53 -5.39
C PRO A 377 -1.88 -29.11 -4.08
N ASP A 378 -0.62 -29.60 -4.13
CA ASP A 378 0.14 -30.09 -2.97
C ASP A 378 1.16 -29.06 -2.43
N ALA A 379 1.15 -27.83 -2.90
CA ALA A 379 2.12 -26.80 -2.50
C ALA A 379 2.08 -26.49 -0.99
N ASP A 380 0.90 -26.49 -0.40
CA ASP A 380 0.66 -26.19 1.02
C ASP A 380 1.28 -27.23 1.97
N GLY A 381 1.22 -28.51 1.63
CA GLY A 381 1.83 -29.59 2.42
C GLY A 381 3.35 -29.56 2.39
N GLY A 382 3.91 -29.21 1.24
CA GLY A 382 5.35 -29.06 1.03
C GLY A 382 5.95 -27.87 1.80
N GLN A 383 5.23 -26.75 1.88
CA GLN A 383 5.64 -25.55 2.60
C GLN A 383 5.70 -25.78 4.11
N LEU A 384 4.65 -26.40 4.68
CA LEU A 384 4.61 -26.75 6.09
C LEU A 384 5.76 -27.69 6.48
N ALA A 385 5.99 -28.75 5.70
CA ALA A 385 7.06 -29.70 5.96
C ALA A 385 8.46 -29.03 5.90
N THR A 386 8.64 -28.10 4.97
CA THR A 386 9.90 -27.35 4.84
C THR A 386 10.10 -26.42 6.03
N LEU A 387 9.08 -25.65 6.44
CA LEU A 387 9.14 -24.77 7.63
C LEU A 387 9.46 -25.59 8.89
N VAL A 388 8.75 -26.67 9.13
CA VAL A 388 9.00 -27.54 10.29
C VAL A 388 10.44 -28.07 10.30
N ARG A 389 10.93 -28.52 9.15
CA ARG A 389 12.30 -29.03 9.03
C ARG A 389 13.35 -27.96 9.34
N GLU A 390 13.19 -26.75 8.80
CA GLU A 390 14.16 -25.67 9.01
C GLU A 390 14.11 -25.13 10.44
N LEU A 391 12.91 -24.98 10.99
CA LEU A 391 12.68 -24.50 12.35
C LEU A 391 13.22 -25.48 13.42
N THR A 392 13.23 -26.78 13.13
CA THR A 392 13.74 -27.78 14.11
C THR A 392 15.25 -27.97 14.09
N ARG A 393 15.96 -27.36 13.12
CA ARG A 393 17.41 -27.56 12.95
C ARG A 393 18.27 -26.83 13.98
N ARG A 394 17.85 -25.63 14.39
CA ARG A 394 18.60 -24.74 15.30
C ARG A 394 17.65 -23.82 16.05
N PRO A 395 18.09 -23.24 17.18
CA PRO A 395 17.29 -22.26 17.88
C PRO A 395 16.89 -21.09 16.96
N ALA A 396 15.60 -20.81 16.86
CA ALA A 396 15.08 -19.80 15.96
C ALA A 396 14.02 -18.92 16.64
N LEU A 397 14.08 -17.62 16.34
CA LEU A 397 13.01 -16.66 16.62
C LEU A 397 12.35 -16.27 15.30
N CYS A 398 11.06 -16.54 15.17
CA CYS A 398 10.24 -16.08 14.07
C CYS A 398 9.38 -14.91 14.52
N VAL A 399 9.60 -13.74 13.92
CA VAL A 399 8.86 -12.51 14.16
C VAL A 399 7.90 -12.30 12.98
N ILE A 400 6.61 -12.21 13.27
CA ILE A 400 5.56 -11.98 12.28
C ILE A 400 4.85 -10.68 12.69
N ASP A 401 5.17 -9.59 12.00
CA ASP A 401 4.53 -8.29 12.25
C ASP A 401 3.30 -8.09 11.36
N ASP A 402 2.38 -7.21 11.78
CA ASP A 402 1.16 -6.88 11.05
C ASP A 402 0.34 -8.11 10.60
N LEU A 403 0.19 -9.10 11.47
CA LEU A 403 -0.50 -10.36 11.17
C LEU A 403 -1.96 -10.17 10.75
N ASP A 404 -2.60 -9.09 11.15
CA ASP A 404 -3.97 -8.71 10.76
C ASP A 404 -4.12 -8.44 9.24
N TRP A 405 -3.02 -8.20 8.53
CA TRP A 405 -2.99 -8.03 7.07
C TRP A 405 -2.66 -9.33 6.31
N ALA A 406 -2.35 -10.40 7.02
CA ALA A 406 -1.98 -11.65 6.38
C ALA A 406 -3.20 -12.37 5.77
N THR A 407 -2.94 -13.16 4.72
CA THR A 407 -3.99 -13.89 4.01
C THR A 407 -4.60 -15.01 4.87
N PRO A 408 -5.86 -15.42 4.64
CA PRO A 408 -6.48 -16.54 5.33
C PRO A 408 -5.70 -17.86 5.21
N GLU A 409 -5.00 -18.07 4.08
CA GLU A 409 -4.14 -19.22 3.83
C GLU A 409 -2.95 -19.25 4.79
N PHE A 410 -2.32 -18.07 5.01
CA PHE A 410 -1.22 -17.96 5.97
C PHE A 410 -1.71 -18.17 7.41
N HIS A 411 -2.88 -17.65 7.79
CA HIS A 411 -3.50 -17.97 9.08
C HIS A 411 -3.74 -19.49 9.21
N GLY A 412 -4.18 -20.15 8.13
CA GLY A 412 -4.32 -21.61 8.07
C GLY A 412 -2.99 -22.35 8.25
N LEU A 413 -1.91 -21.84 7.64
CA LEU A 413 -0.56 -22.40 7.80
C LEU A 413 -0.07 -22.28 9.25
N LEU A 414 -0.23 -21.11 9.89
CA LEU A 414 0.17 -20.90 11.29
C LEU A 414 -0.58 -21.82 12.25
N ARG A 415 -1.89 -22.05 12.03
CA ARG A 415 -2.67 -23.02 12.83
C ARG A 415 -2.12 -24.43 12.70
N ARG A 416 -1.80 -24.88 11.48
CA ARG A 416 -1.18 -26.19 11.24
C ARG A 416 0.21 -26.28 11.85
N LEU A 417 0.99 -25.21 11.76
CA LEU A 417 2.32 -25.14 12.36
C LEU A 417 2.25 -25.24 13.89
N ALA A 418 1.30 -24.57 14.54
CA ALA A 418 1.09 -24.65 15.98
C ALA A 418 0.70 -26.06 16.45
N ALA A 419 -0.06 -26.78 15.62
CA ALA A 419 -0.45 -28.16 15.94
C ALA A 419 0.73 -29.15 15.86
N VAL A 420 1.69 -28.93 14.97
CA VAL A 420 2.82 -29.83 14.68
C VAL A 420 4.07 -29.49 15.50
N LEU A 421 4.40 -28.22 15.65
CA LEU A 421 5.59 -27.75 16.38
C LEU A 421 5.32 -27.70 17.88
N ARG A 422 5.84 -28.70 18.61
CA ARG A 422 5.72 -28.77 20.07
C ARG A 422 7.08 -28.81 20.77
N ASP A 423 7.97 -29.65 20.27
CA ASP A 423 9.27 -29.95 20.87
C ASP A 423 10.40 -29.47 19.94
N ALA A 424 10.51 -28.16 19.78
CA ALA A 424 11.55 -27.50 18.98
C ALA A 424 12.06 -26.25 19.72
N PRO A 425 13.34 -25.88 19.55
CA PRO A 425 13.91 -24.69 20.18
C PRO A 425 13.50 -23.42 19.40
N VAL A 426 12.20 -23.17 19.33
CA VAL A 426 11.62 -22.10 18.49
C VAL A 426 10.71 -21.19 19.31
N VAL A 427 10.83 -19.90 19.07
CA VAL A 427 9.86 -18.91 19.52
C VAL A 427 9.21 -18.29 18.29
N LEU A 428 7.87 -18.28 18.23
CA LEU A 428 7.10 -17.56 17.22
C LEU A 428 6.37 -16.41 17.91
N VAL A 429 6.62 -15.19 17.46
CA VAL A 429 5.98 -13.99 18.01
C VAL A 429 5.21 -13.31 16.90
N CYS A 430 3.90 -13.19 17.09
CA CYS A 430 2.99 -12.55 16.16
C CYS A 430 2.54 -11.20 16.73
N ALA A 431 2.67 -10.14 15.97
CA ALA A 431 2.11 -8.84 16.32
C ALA A 431 0.90 -8.52 15.45
N LEU A 432 -0.14 -7.97 16.07
CA LEU A 432 -1.37 -7.54 15.40
C LEU A 432 -1.97 -6.34 16.12
N ARG A 433 -2.87 -5.64 15.43
CA ARG A 433 -3.68 -4.59 16.05
C ARG A 433 -4.83 -5.22 16.84
N ASP A 434 -5.37 -4.47 17.81
CA ASP A 434 -6.62 -4.85 18.45
C ASP A 434 -7.73 -4.74 17.41
N THR A 435 -8.15 -5.89 16.90
CA THR A 435 -9.18 -6.01 15.86
C THR A 435 -10.18 -7.08 16.26
N GLU A 436 -11.44 -6.86 15.91
CA GLU A 436 -12.52 -7.83 16.05
C GLU A 436 -12.68 -8.70 14.80
N GLU A 437 -11.73 -8.67 13.88
CA GLU A 437 -11.80 -9.42 12.63
C GLU A 437 -11.92 -10.94 12.91
N PRO A 438 -12.94 -11.62 12.35
CA PRO A 438 -13.22 -13.01 12.67
C PRO A 438 -12.06 -13.98 12.38
N ALA A 439 -11.30 -13.74 11.32
CA ALA A 439 -10.16 -14.59 10.93
C ALA A 439 -9.00 -14.50 11.94
N ALA A 440 -8.67 -13.30 12.38
CA ALA A 440 -7.65 -13.06 13.40
C ALA A 440 -8.10 -13.63 14.75
N SER A 441 -9.36 -13.43 15.13
CA SER A 441 -9.94 -13.95 16.37
C SER A 441 -9.90 -15.48 16.42
N ALA A 442 -10.20 -16.16 15.32
CA ALA A 442 -10.11 -17.63 15.22
C ALA A 442 -8.67 -18.14 15.37
N LEU A 443 -7.69 -17.46 14.76
CA LEU A 443 -6.27 -17.79 14.93
C LEU A 443 -5.82 -17.59 16.37
N LEU A 444 -6.18 -16.47 17.00
CA LEU A 444 -5.84 -16.18 18.40
C LEU A 444 -6.40 -17.23 19.36
N ALA A 445 -7.65 -17.65 19.16
CA ALA A 445 -8.25 -18.72 19.96
C ALA A 445 -7.52 -20.07 19.80
N GLU A 446 -7.02 -20.38 18.60
CA GLU A 446 -6.22 -21.57 18.34
C GLU A 446 -4.85 -21.48 19.02
N LEU A 447 -4.13 -20.37 18.84
CA LEU A 447 -2.83 -20.15 19.46
C LEU A 447 -2.93 -20.20 21.00
N ALA A 448 -4.00 -19.66 21.59
CA ALA A 448 -4.26 -19.75 23.03
C ALA A 448 -4.43 -21.20 23.49
N ARG A 449 -5.11 -22.06 22.71
CA ARG A 449 -5.22 -23.52 23.00
C ARG A 449 -3.86 -24.22 22.97
N HIS A 450 -2.91 -23.70 22.20
CA HIS A 450 -1.53 -24.20 22.17
C HIS A 450 -0.61 -23.50 23.18
N GLY A 451 -1.16 -22.74 24.14
CA GLY A 451 -0.41 -22.13 25.23
C GLY A 451 0.33 -20.84 24.85
N ALA A 452 -0.11 -20.15 23.80
CA ALA A 452 0.50 -18.89 23.43
C ALA A 452 0.34 -17.82 24.52
N THR A 453 1.44 -17.16 24.88
CA THR A 453 1.44 -16.01 25.77
C THR A 453 0.87 -14.80 25.06
N ARG A 454 -0.17 -14.20 25.62
CA ARG A 454 -0.72 -12.94 25.07
C ARG A 454 -0.23 -11.76 25.88
N LEU A 455 0.40 -10.80 25.21
CA LEU A 455 0.85 -9.53 25.78
C LEU A 455 0.09 -8.41 25.09
N HIS A 456 -0.58 -7.58 25.89
CA HIS A 456 -1.23 -6.37 25.40
C HIS A 456 -0.35 -5.18 25.72
N LEU A 457 -0.09 -4.32 24.73
CA LEU A 457 0.71 -3.12 24.90
C LEU A 457 -0.18 -1.93 25.24
N ASP A 458 -0.31 -1.66 26.51
CA ASP A 458 -1.02 -0.49 27.01
C ASP A 458 -0.27 0.82 26.65
N PRO A 459 -0.95 1.97 26.63
CA PRO A 459 -0.30 3.28 26.53
C PRO A 459 0.76 3.47 27.62
N LEU A 460 1.84 4.19 27.31
CA LEU A 460 2.88 4.51 28.27
C LEU A 460 2.31 5.38 29.39
N SER A 461 2.70 5.13 30.64
CA SER A 461 2.33 5.95 31.79
C SER A 461 3.03 7.31 31.78
N ALA A 462 2.56 8.25 32.59
CA ALA A 462 3.25 9.54 32.78
C ALA A 462 4.69 9.36 33.33
N THR A 463 4.92 8.29 34.09
CA THR A 463 6.27 7.95 34.60
C THR A 463 7.17 7.49 33.47
N ASP A 464 6.65 6.68 32.53
CA ASP A 464 7.38 6.24 31.35
C ASP A 464 7.71 7.42 30.43
N VAL A 465 6.77 8.37 30.28
CA VAL A 465 7.03 9.61 29.52
C VAL A 465 8.14 10.44 30.16
N ALA A 466 8.20 10.51 31.49
CA ALA A 466 9.33 11.15 32.17
C ALA A 466 10.66 10.41 31.88
N GLY A 467 10.64 9.08 31.85
CA GLY A 467 11.76 8.24 31.43
C GLY A 467 12.20 8.52 29.98
N LEU A 468 11.23 8.66 29.05
CA LEU A 468 11.51 9.02 27.66
C LEU A 468 12.19 10.39 27.53
N LEU A 469 11.71 11.39 28.25
CA LEU A 469 12.30 12.73 28.26
C LEU A 469 13.73 12.69 28.83
N ALA A 470 13.94 11.95 29.92
CA ALA A 470 15.27 11.76 30.50
C ALA A 470 16.24 11.05 29.56
N ALA A 471 15.77 10.01 28.86
CA ALA A 471 16.53 9.28 27.84
C ALA A 471 16.93 10.16 26.65
N ALA A 472 16.09 11.15 26.31
CA ALA A 472 16.38 12.16 25.30
C ALA A 472 17.32 13.30 25.81
N GLY A 473 17.77 13.22 27.06
CA GLY A 473 18.63 14.25 27.68
C GLY A 473 17.88 15.49 28.18
N GLU A 474 16.57 15.42 28.31
CA GLU A 474 15.73 16.52 28.78
C GLU A 474 15.39 16.36 30.27
N ASN A 475 15.78 17.35 31.09
CA ASN A 475 15.39 17.41 32.50
C ASN A 475 13.99 18.04 32.62
N ALA A 476 12.96 17.23 32.39
CA ALA A 476 11.56 17.69 32.48
C ALA A 476 10.99 17.48 33.89
N SER A 477 10.17 18.44 34.35
CA SER A 477 9.39 18.27 35.58
C SER A 477 8.31 17.20 35.41
N SER A 478 7.85 16.57 36.50
CA SER A 478 6.72 15.64 36.49
C SER A 478 5.48 16.27 35.84
N GLN A 479 5.23 17.56 36.07
CA GLN A 479 4.13 18.31 35.45
C GLN A 479 4.28 18.41 33.93
N ALA A 480 5.48 18.56 33.39
CA ALA A 480 5.72 18.58 31.94
C ALA A 480 5.51 17.17 31.33
N ALA A 481 5.95 16.12 32.00
CA ALA A 481 5.73 14.74 31.60
C ALA A 481 4.24 14.39 31.61
N GLU A 482 3.47 14.78 32.62
CA GLU A 482 2.03 14.60 32.70
C GLU A 482 1.30 15.39 31.58
N ALA A 483 1.75 16.61 31.31
CA ALA A 483 1.16 17.42 30.24
C ALA A 483 1.42 16.80 28.86
N LEU A 484 2.62 16.30 28.61
CA LEU A 484 2.98 15.61 27.38
C LEU A 484 2.25 14.28 27.26
N HIS A 485 2.14 13.51 28.36
CA HIS A 485 1.34 12.29 28.42
C HIS A 485 -0.12 12.54 28.02
N ARG A 486 -0.78 13.55 28.60
CA ARG A 486 -2.15 13.92 28.25
C ARG A 486 -2.30 14.35 26.80
N GLN A 487 -1.31 15.09 26.26
CA GLN A 487 -1.31 15.54 24.87
C GLN A 487 -1.18 14.36 23.89
N GLY A 488 -0.31 13.41 24.19
CA GLY A 488 0.00 12.24 23.35
C GLY A 488 -0.78 10.98 23.72
N GLU A 489 -1.60 11.02 24.78
CA GLU A 489 -2.37 9.89 25.33
C GLU A 489 -1.52 8.65 25.64
N GLY A 490 -0.27 8.86 25.99
CA GLY A 490 0.67 7.76 26.22
C GLY A 490 1.04 6.94 24.99
N ASN A 491 0.58 7.31 23.79
CA ASN A 491 0.91 6.58 22.57
C ASN A 491 2.37 6.88 22.14
N PRO A 492 3.26 5.86 22.07
CA PRO A 492 4.69 6.07 21.78
C PRO A 492 4.97 6.78 20.45
N PHE A 493 4.20 6.48 19.40
CA PHE A 493 4.33 7.16 18.12
C PHE A 493 4.02 8.66 18.25
N THR A 494 2.89 8.99 18.87
CA THR A 494 2.46 10.38 19.07
C THR A 494 3.45 11.14 19.95
N LEU A 495 3.92 10.52 21.04
CA LEU A 495 4.94 11.08 21.91
C LEU A 495 6.26 11.33 21.18
N GLY A 496 6.72 10.36 20.38
CA GLY A 496 7.93 10.50 19.57
C GLY A 496 7.83 11.65 18.57
N GLU A 497 6.67 11.84 17.93
CA GLU A 497 6.44 12.96 17.01
C GLU A 497 6.38 14.32 17.77
N LEU A 498 5.76 14.36 18.93
CA LEU A 498 5.75 15.56 19.77
C LEU A 498 7.14 15.92 20.25
N MET A 499 7.98 14.94 20.62
CA MET A 499 9.35 15.17 21.08
C MET A 499 10.27 15.74 20.01
N LYS A 500 9.96 15.61 18.73
CA LYS A 500 10.67 16.28 17.62
C LYS A 500 10.42 17.80 17.59
N LEU A 501 9.34 18.27 18.23
CA LEU A 501 9.05 19.70 18.33
C LEU A 501 9.83 20.34 19.49
N PRO A 502 10.13 21.65 19.41
CA PRO A 502 10.63 22.41 20.56
C PRO A 502 9.70 22.30 21.78
N PRO A 503 10.21 22.23 23.01
CA PRO A 503 9.40 22.01 24.21
C PRO A 503 8.19 22.95 24.36
N GLU A 504 8.32 24.22 23.97
CA GLU A 504 7.28 25.24 24.03
C GLU A 504 6.14 25.01 23.00
N GLN A 505 6.36 24.14 21.99
CA GLN A 505 5.38 23.82 20.96
C GLN A 505 4.71 22.46 21.17
N ARG A 506 5.09 21.72 22.22
CA ARG A 506 4.54 20.39 22.51
C ARG A 506 3.20 20.44 23.21
N VAL A 507 3.05 21.35 24.15
CA VAL A 507 1.86 21.50 25.00
C VAL A 507 1.50 22.97 25.22
N GLY A 508 0.24 23.25 25.57
CA GLY A 508 -0.24 24.60 25.90
C GLY A 508 -0.69 25.43 24.69
N PRO A 509 -0.82 26.76 24.86
CA PRO A 509 -1.39 27.66 23.84
C PRO A 509 -0.62 27.70 22.52
N ALA A 510 0.71 27.45 22.57
CA ALA A 510 1.59 27.43 21.40
C ALA A 510 1.73 26.02 20.81
N ALA A 511 1.00 25.02 21.30
CA ALA A 511 1.10 23.64 20.87
C ALA A 511 0.83 23.49 19.36
N ARG A 512 1.67 22.68 18.71
CA ARG A 512 1.52 22.32 17.31
C ARG A 512 1.19 20.84 17.16
N VAL A 513 0.34 20.52 16.20
CA VAL A 513 0.12 19.13 15.80
C VAL A 513 1.22 18.74 14.83
N PRO A 514 2.01 17.69 15.11
CA PRO A 514 2.99 17.16 14.16
C PRO A 514 2.32 16.70 12.87
N ALA A 515 3.00 16.87 11.73
CA ALA A 515 2.44 16.50 10.42
C ALA A 515 2.07 15.02 10.34
N ALA A 516 2.91 14.12 10.88
CA ALA A 516 2.63 12.68 10.88
C ALA A 516 1.38 12.33 11.69
N VAL A 517 1.19 12.96 12.87
CA VAL A 517 -0.02 12.77 13.69
C VAL A 517 -1.26 13.30 12.95
N SER A 518 -1.14 14.48 12.32
CA SER A 518 -2.23 15.06 11.53
C SER A 518 -2.65 14.12 10.39
N SER A 519 -1.68 13.52 9.67
CA SER A 519 -1.97 12.57 8.59
C SER A 519 -2.69 11.32 9.08
N VAL A 520 -2.29 10.75 10.22
CA VAL A 520 -2.98 9.59 10.82
C VAL A 520 -4.42 9.94 11.20
N VAL A 521 -4.64 11.11 11.79
CA VAL A 521 -6.00 11.54 12.15
C VAL A 521 -6.86 11.79 10.91
N HIS A 522 -6.30 12.40 9.85
CA HIS A 522 -7.02 12.58 8.58
C HIS A 522 -7.42 11.25 7.95
N ALA A 523 -6.53 10.24 7.96
CA ALA A 523 -6.85 8.91 7.47
C ALA A 523 -8.04 8.30 8.23
N ARG A 524 -8.02 8.37 9.58
CA ARG A 524 -9.13 7.88 10.41
C ARG A 524 -10.45 8.63 10.15
N LEU A 525 -10.37 9.95 9.93
CA LEU A 525 -11.55 10.75 9.58
C LEU A 525 -12.11 10.39 8.19
N ALA A 526 -11.25 10.01 7.24
CA ALA A 526 -11.66 9.60 5.90
C ALA A 526 -12.47 8.30 5.91
N GLU A 527 -12.18 7.38 6.83
CA GLU A 527 -12.93 6.12 7.02
C GLU A 527 -14.36 6.35 7.55
N LEU A 528 -14.62 7.50 8.17
CA LEU A 528 -15.93 7.81 8.77
C LEU A 528 -16.92 8.32 7.72
N ALA A 529 -18.17 7.90 7.85
CA ALA A 529 -19.27 8.42 7.04
C ALA A 529 -19.46 9.94 7.22
N PRO A 530 -19.95 10.68 6.19
CA PRO A 530 -20.13 12.11 6.26
C PRO A 530 -20.93 12.61 7.48
N PRO A 531 -22.01 11.93 7.95
CA PRO A 531 -22.72 12.33 9.16
C PRO A 531 -21.85 12.28 10.43
N ALA A 532 -20.99 11.25 10.57
CA ALA A 532 -20.08 11.14 11.70
C ALA A 532 -19.01 12.26 11.67
N ARG A 533 -18.46 12.56 10.51
CA ARG A 533 -17.52 13.71 10.35
C ARG A 533 -18.18 15.03 10.71
N ARG A 534 -19.44 15.26 10.30
CA ARG A 534 -20.21 16.46 10.68
C ARG A 534 -20.44 16.52 12.19
N MET A 535 -20.80 15.42 12.83
CA MET A 535 -20.93 15.33 14.28
C MET A 535 -19.62 15.73 14.97
N LEU A 536 -18.49 15.18 14.52
CA LEU A 536 -17.18 15.49 15.08
C LEU A 536 -16.80 16.97 14.96
N THR A 537 -17.24 17.71 13.94
CA THR A 537 -16.96 19.15 13.85
C THR A 537 -17.64 19.94 14.96
N TYR A 538 -18.89 19.59 15.32
CA TYR A 538 -19.60 20.20 16.44
C TYR A 538 -18.99 19.79 17.79
N ALA A 539 -18.70 18.49 17.96
CA ALA A 539 -18.02 17.98 19.15
C ALA A 539 -16.66 18.66 19.39
N ALA A 540 -15.84 18.81 18.34
CA ALA A 540 -14.55 19.47 18.44
C ALA A 540 -14.66 20.95 18.81
N ALA A 541 -15.68 21.64 18.32
CA ALA A 541 -15.92 23.05 18.62
C ALA A 541 -16.48 23.27 20.04
N ASP A 542 -17.23 22.30 20.58
CA ASP A 542 -17.79 22.36 21.91
C ASP A 542 -16.75 22.16 23.02
N GLY A 543 -15.92 21.10 22.91
CA GLY A 543 -14.89 20.85 23.91
C GLY A 543 -14.25 19.47 23.85
N ALA A 544 -13.65 19.07 24.96
CA ALA A 544 -13.02 17.74 25.10
C ALA A 544 -14.05 16.67 25.50
N ASP A 545 -14.97 16.98 26.42
CA ASP A 545 -16.00 16.05 26.86
C ASP A 545 -17.23 16.16 25.96
N LEU A 546 -17.74 15.03 25.46
CA LEU A 546 -18.89 15.02 24.57
C LEU A 546 -20.22 15.13 25.33
N ASP A 547 -21.03 16.13 25.00
CA ASP A 547 -22.43 16.23 25.42
C ASP A 547 -23.33 15.63 24.32
N ILE A 548 -23.68 14.33 24.48
CA ILE A 548 -24.54 13.61 23.53
C ILE A 548 -25.92 14.30 23.37
N GLY A 549 -26.43 14.89 24.44
CA GLY A 549 -27.69 15.63 24.37
C GLY A 549 -27.57 16.91 23.53
N LEU A 550 -26.48 17.67 23.71
CA LEU A 550 -26.22 18.87 22.92
C LEU A 550 -26.01 18.52 21.42
N LEU A 551 -25.26 17.48 21.15
CA LEU A 551 -25.04 17.03 19.79
C LEU A 551 -26.32 16.57 19.09
N ALA A 552 -27.22 15.87 19.82
CA ALA A 552 -28.52 15.47 19.31
C ALA A 552 -29.41 16.68 18.92
N GLU A 553 -29.42 17.72 19.76
CA GLU A 553 -30.18 18.93 19.52
C GLU A 553 -29.60 19.81 18.40
N VAL A 554 -28.30 20.04 18.39
CA VAL A 554 -27.66 20.93 17.39
C VAL A 554 -27.62 20.31 15.99
N LEU A 555 -27.62 18.97 15.91
CA LEU A 555 -27.65 18.22 14.65
C LEU A 555 -29.11 17.90 14.21
N ASP A 556 -30.11 18.21 15.04
CA ASP A 556 -31.50 17.78 14.85
C ASP A 556 -31.59 16.26 14.56
N MET A 557 -30.92 15.47 15.41
CA MET A 557 -30.78 14.03 15.22
C MET A 557 -31.19 13.30 16.52
N PRO A 558 -32.09 12.31 16.46
CA PRO A 558 -32.44 11.52 17.63
C PRO A 558 -31.22 10.68 18.11
N ARG A 559 -31.17 10.46 19.44
CA ARG A 559 -30.02 9.82 20.11
C ARG A 559 -29.73 8.41 19.59
N ASP A 560 -30.75 7.65 19.21
CA ASP A 560 -30.63 6.29 18.65
C ASP A 560 -29.89 6.28 17.29
N ARG A 561 -29.93 7.38 16.52
CA ARG A 561 -29.16 7.57 15.30
C ARG A 561 -27.78 8.20 15.53
N LEU A 562 -27.64 8.97 16.61
CA LEU A 562 -26.39 9.63 16.96
C LEU A 562 -25.36 8.64 17.55
N LEU A 563 -25.79 7.74 18.46
CA LEU A 563 -24.92 6.80 19.16
C LEU A 563 -24.10 5.92 18.20
N PRO A 564 -24.65 5.31 17.14
CA PRO A 564 -23.86 4.57 16.17
C PRO A 564 -22.75 5.40 15.48
N LEU A 565 -22.95 6.72 15.30
CA LEU A 565 -21.92 7.62 14.75
C LEU A 565 -20.81 7.89 15.76
N VAL A 566 -21.16 7.98 17.05
CA VAL A 566 -20.19 8.09 18.15
C VAL A 566 -19.39 6.80 18.26
N ASP A 567 -20.04 5.63 18.23
CA ASP A 567 -19.37 4.33 18.29
C ASP A 567 -18.43 4.13 17.10
N ALA A 568 -18.86 4.53 15.90
CA ALA A 568 -17.98 4.51 14.73
C ALA A 568 -16.74 5.42 14.92
N ALA A 569 -16.90 6.59 15.54
CA ALA A 569 -15.79 7.50 15.82
C ALA A 569 -14.86 6.96 16.94
N VAL A 570 -15.39 6.20 17.89
CA VAL A 570 -14.59 5.48 18.90
C VAL A 570 -13.82 4.34 18.23
N THR A 571 -14.48 3.55 17.40
CA THR A 571 -13.83 2.46 16.63
C THR A 571 -12.71 3.00 15.73
N ALA A 572 -12.94 4.14 15.08
CA ALA A 572 -11.92 4.85 14.30
C ALA A 572 -10.87 5.57 15.18
N ARG A 573 -10.99 5.51 16.51
CA ARG A 573 -10.06 6.12 17.47
C ARG A 573 -9.87 7.63 17.27
N VAL A 574 -10.95 8.31 16.90
CA VAL A 574 -11.05 9.77 16.87
C VAL A 574 -11.64 10.26 18.19
N LEU A 575 -12.51 9.46 18.80
CA LEU A 575 -13.02 9.63 20.15
C LEU A 575 -12.55 8.49 21.06
N VAL A 576 -12.56 8.71 22.36
CA VAL A 576 -12.22 7.71 23.38
C VAL A 576 -13.39 7.57 24.36
N TRP A 577 -13.63 6.34 24.80
CA TRP A 577 -14.54 6.05 25.91
C TRP A 577 -13.70 5.92 27.19
N ASP A 578 -13.82 6.88 28.09
CA ASP A 578 -13.21 6.85 29.42
C ASP A 578 -14.20 6.21 30.38
N ALA A 579 -14.00 4.94 30.72
CA ALA A 579 -14.83 4.22 31.70
C ALA A 579 -14.54 4.71 33.11
N ASP A 580 -15.56 4.74 33.97
CA ASP A 580 -15.37 5.07 35.36
C ASP A 580 -14.60 3.93 36.10
N PRO A 581 -13.71 4.28 37.07
CA PRO A 581 -12.95 3.28 37.79
C PRO A 581 -13.87 2.29 38.53
N GLY A 582 -13.83 1.02 38.11
CA GLY A 582 -14.58 -0.07 38.71
C GLY A 582 -15.90 -0.44 38.02
N GLU A 583 -16.40 0.34 37.08
CA GLU A 583 -17.66 0.06 36.38
C GLU A 583 -17.53 0.39 34.88
N ARG A 584 -17.31 -0.62 34.04
CA ARG A 584 -17.12 -0.43 32.58
C ARG A 584 -18.36 0.06 31.83
N SER A 585 -19.55 -0.01 32.46
CA SER A 585 -20.82 0.42 31.87
C SER A 585 -21.09 1.91 32.05
N THR A 586 -20.40 2.57 32.98
CA THR A 586 -20.47 4.02 33.22
C THR A 586 -19.16 4.69 32.78
N GLY A 587 -19.27 5.88 32.25
CA GLY A 587 -18.12 6.61 31.72
C GLY A 587 -18.55 7.78 30.84
N ARG A 588 -17.60 8.37 30.15
CA ARG A 588 -17.84 9.49 29.25
C ARG A 588 -17.09 9.34 27.92
N TYR A 589 -17.68 9.87 26.87
CA TYR A 589 -16.96 10.04 25.61
C TYR A 589 -16.11 11.30 25.68
N ARG A 590 -14.85 11.15 25.28
CA ARG A 590 -13.88 12.25 25.28
C ARG A 590 -13.27 12.41 23.89
N PHE A 591 -13.04 13.67 23.51
CA PHE A 591 -12.32 14.02 22.29
C PHE A 591 -10.85 14.28 22.65
N PRO A 592 -9.92 13.41 22.23
CA PRO A 592 -8.49 13.64 22.45
C PRO A 592 -8.01 14.96 21.84
N GLU A 593 -7.09 15.62 22.51
CA GLU A 593 -6.71 17.00 22.15
C GLU A 593 -6.12 17.12 20.74
N LEU A 594 -5.22 16.22 20.32
CA LEU A 594 -4.61 16.29 18.99
C LEU A 594 -5.62 16.02 17.88
N PRO A 595 -6.41 14.93 17.91
CA PRO A 595 -7.50 14.74 16.94
C PRO A 595 -8.48 15.91 16.89
N ARG A 596 -8.86 16.48 18.05
CA ARG A 596 -9.73 17.65 18.13
C ARG A 596 -9.13 18.86 17.41
N GLN A 597 -7.85 19.16 17.63
CA GLN A 597 -7.14 20.24 16.94
C GLN A 597 -7.05 20.00 15.42
N VAL A 598 -6.83 18.76 14.98
CA VAL A 598 -6.84 18.43 13.54
C VAL A 598 -8.21 18.74 12.94
N VAL A 599 -9.29 18.26 13.55
CA VAL A 599 -10.66 18.54 13.06
C VAL A 599 -10.93 20.04 12.99
N LEU A 600 -10.56 20.80 14.03
CA LEU A 600 -10.75 22.25 14.03
C LEU A 600 -9.94 22.96 12.95
N ARG A 601 -8.75 22.46 12.59
CA ARG A 601 -7.91 23.06 11.54
C ARG A 601 -8.44 22.83 10.13
N THR A 602 -9.27 21.82 9.91
CA THR A 602 -9.93 21.60 8.60
C THR A 602 -11.04 22.62 8.32
N LEU A 603 -11.53 23.30 9.35
CA LEU A 603 -12.62 24.24 9.24
C LEU A 603 -12.14 25.63 8.82
N THR A 604 -12.86 26.24 7.86
CA THR A 604 -12.66 27.65 7.53
C THR A 604 -13.08 28.53 8.71
N PRO A 605 -12.56 29.76 8.83
CA PRO A 605 -12.98 30.69 9.88
C PRO A 605 -14.50 30.88 9.92
N SER A 606 -15.14 31.06 8.76
CA SER A 606 -16.59 31.22 8.66
C SER A 606 -17.37 29.99 9.12
N SER A 607 -16.92 28.77 8.71
CA SER A 607 -17.54 27.52 9.17
C SER A 607 -17.43 27.37 10.68
N ARG A 608 -16.29 27.73 11.27
CA ARG A 608 -16.09 27.69 12.72
C ARG A 608 -17.03 28.65 13.44
N GLN A 609 -17.16 29.89 12.94
CA GLN A 609 -18.10 30.86 13.50
C GLN A 609 -19.56 30.37 13.47
N LEU A 610 -19.98 29.76 12.35
CA LEU A 610 -21.32 29.18 12.22
C LEU A 610 -21.56 28.02 13.20
N LEU A 611 -20.57 27.15 13.43
CA LEU A 611 -20.67 26.07 14.41
C LEU A 611 -20.87 26.63 15.83
N HIS A 612 -20.04 27.62 16.22
CA HIS A 612 -20.18 28.26 17.53
C HIS A 612 -21.50 29.01 17.67
N ALA A 613 -22.02 29.64 16.62
CA ALA A 613 -23.35 30.28 16.64
C ALA A 613 -24.48 29.24 16.85
N GLY A 614 -24.37 28.07 16.19
CA GLY A 614 -25.31 26.96 16.39
C GLY A 614 -25.31 26.43 17.83
N LEU A 615 -24.09 26.19 18.37
CA LEU A 615 -23.92 25.74 19.76
C LEU A 615 -24.44 26.78 20.77
N ALA A 616 -24.10 28.05 20.60
CA ALA A 616 -24.58 29.12 21.48
C ALA A 616 -26.11 29.18 21.56
N ARG A 617 -26.78 29.07 20.39
CA ARG A 617 -28.27 29.11 20.33
C ARG A 617 -28.91 27.96 21.10
N VAL A 618 -28.37 26.74 20.95
CA VAL A 618 -28.92 25.55 21.62
C VAL A 618 -28.62 25.61 23.12
N LEU A 619 -27.42 26.00 23.52
CA LEU A 619 -27.01 26.09 24.90
C LEU A 619 -27.79 27.16 25.68
N ASP A 620 -28.10 28.30 25.06
CA ASP A 620 -28.89 29.39 25.69
C ASP A 620 -30.33 28.95 25.98
N GLY A 621 -30.90 28.03 25.19
CA GLY A 621 -32.21 27.45 25.41
C GLY A 621 -32.28 26.36 26.48
N ARG A 622 -31.13 25.88 26.99
CA ARG A 622 -31.10 24.78 27.96
C ARG A 622 -31.12 25.30 29.43
N PRO A 623 -32.00 24.76 30.26
CA PRO A 623 -31.94 25.04 31.71
C PRO A 623 -30.65 24.46 32.30
N ALA A 624 -30.03 25.16 33.22
CA ALA A 624 -28.80 24.78 33.95
C ALA A 624 -27.50 24.75 33.12
N THR A 625 -27.43 25.41 31.95
CA THR A 625 -26.19 25.59 31.22
C THR A 625 -25.29 26.63 31.91
N ASP A 626 -23.99 26.36 32.01
CA ASP A 626 -23.02 27.33 32.51
C ASP A 626 -22.99 28.59 31.61
N PRO A 627 -23.33 29.77 32.14
CA PRO A 627 -23.33 31.01 31.38
C PRO A 627 -21.97 31.34 30.75
N GLN A 628 -20.85 30.88 31.34
CA GLN A 628 -19.50 31.08 30.79
C GLN A 628 -19.30 30.28 29.51
N ARG A 629 -19.86 29.06 29.42
CA ARG A 629 -19.79 28.22 28.21
C ARG A 629 -20.58 28.87 27.05
N VAL A 630 -21.81 29.39 27.34
CA VAL A 630 -22.58 30.15 26.35
C VAL A 630 -21.82 31.38 25.86
N ALA A 631 -21.31 32.19 26.79
CA ALA A 631 -20.52 33.39 26.46
C ALA A 631 -19.23 33.06 25.66
N GLY A 632 -18.62 31.91 25.91
CA GLY A 632 -17.48 31.40 25.15
C GLY A 632 -17.83 31.17 23.68
N HIS A 633 -18.95 30.47 23.42
CA HIS A 633 -19.41 30.21 22.06
C HIS A 633 -19.91 31.49 21.35
N VAL A 634 -20.60 32.40 22.06
CA VAL A 634 -21.02 33.70 21.52
C VAL A 634 -19.80 34.50 21.04
N ARG A 635 -18.75 34.58 21.86
CA ARG A 635 -17.52 35.28 21.52
C ARG A 635 -16.83 34.63 20.32
N ALA A 636 -16.79 33.30 20.25
CA ALA A 636 -16.16 32.56 19.16
C ALA A 636 -16.97 32.63 17.85
N ALA A 637 -18.29 32.84 17.94
CA ALA A 637 -19.16 33.07 16.78
C ALA A 637 -18.92 34.45 16.13
N GLY A 638 -18.41 35.43 16.88
CA GLY A 638 -18.12 36.76 16.36
C GLY A 638 -19.32 37.41 15.67
N PRO A 639 -19.22 37.86 14.42
CA PRO A 639 -20.32 38.50 13.68
C PRO A 639 -21.55 37.59 13.46
N MET A 640 -21.40 36.28 13.63
CA MET A 640 -22.48 35.28 13.47
C MET A 640 -23.16 34.95 14.79
N ALA A 641 -22.81 35.62 15.87
CA ALA A 641 -23.39 35.38 17.20
C ALA A 641 -24.90 35.58 17.20
N PRO A 642 -25.67 34.62 17.75
CA PRO A 642 -27.11 34.83 17.97
C PRO A 642 -27.33 35.78 19.15
N GLU A 643 -28.46 36.46 19.19
CA GLU A 643 -28.91 37.14 20.40
C GLU A 643 -29.21 36.10 21.50
N THR A 644 -28.44 36.15 22.58
CA THR A 644 -28.58 35.20 23.69
C THR A 644 -29.00 35.91 24.98
N SER A 645 -29.56 35.14 25.92
CA SER A 645 -29.96 35.67 27.24
C SER A 645 -28.78 36.18 28.07
N VAL A 646 -27.57 35.66 27.80
CA VAL A 646 -26.32 36.04 28.50
C VAL A 646 -25.86 37.46 28.13
N GLU A 647 -26.07 37.91 26.90
CA GLU A 647 -25.73 39.28 26.49
C GLU A 647 -26.58 40.34 27.17
N ARG A 648 -27.80 39.95 27.61
CA ARG A 648 -28.69 40.85 28.35
C ARG A 648 -28.28 41.07 29.82
N VAL A 649 -27.39 40.21 30.34
CA VAL A 649 -26.98 40.22 31.77
C VAL A 649 -25.58 40.80 31.96
N VAL A 650 -24.71 40.71 30.95
CA VAL A 650 -23.34 41.24 31.01
C VAL A 650 -23.27 42.53 30.19
N PRO A 651 -23.11 43.70 30.80
CA PRO A 651 -22.96 44.94 30.04
C PRO A 651 -21.64 44.88 29.23
N PRO A 652 -21.60 45.53 28.06
CA PRO A 652 -20.40 45.56 27.23
C PRO A 652 -19.26 46.17 28.03
N VAL A 653 -18.09 45.53 28.04
CA VAL A 653 -16.86 46.08 28.59
C VAL A 653 -16.61 47.42 27.91
N PRO A 654 -16.46 48.52 28.66
CA PRO A 654 -16.24 49.84 28.06
C PRO A 654 -14.92 49.78 27.25
N GLU A 655 -14.97 50.19 26.00
CA GLU A 655 -13.82 50.45 25.18
C GLU A 655 -12.88 51.42 25.95
N GLN A 656 -11.76 50.89 26.42
CA GLN A 656 -10.70 51.76 26.92
C GLN A 656 -10.20 52.57 25.74
N GLY A 657 -10.50 53.85 25.78
CA GLY A 657 -10.19 54.84 24.79
C GLY A 657 -8.67 54.90 24.48
N ARG A 658 -8.46 55.32 23.25
CA ARG A 658 -7.23 55.52 22.51
C ARG A 658 -6.05 56.11 23.32
#